data_5d5a8675671b7d07651d75aef8a6ef80
#
_entry.id   5d5a8675671b7d07651d75aef8a6ef80
#
_cell.length_a   1.000
_cell.length_b   1.000
_cell.length_c   1.000
_cell.angle_alpha   90.00
_cell.angle_beta   90.00
_cell.angle_gamma   90.00
#
_symmetry.space_group_name_H-M   'P 1'
#
loop_
_entity.id
_entity.type
_entity.pdbx_description
1 polymer ?
#
loop_
_entity_poly.entity_id
_entity_poly.type
_entity_poly.pdbx_seq_one_letter_code
_entity_poly.pdbx_strand_id
1 'polypeptide(L)'
;MKPPLFSGVKGVHEMKDKKLVRNEKLDIEYILKDLDKYRPKRRGWTWRTVEPGLKMGPFTYREATVPLKNGVGLPSSKYFDWIDPQPQPVITTEIASGRFEDDIRRMRMGAWHGADHIMVIRTMGQSHIDGLIEGTPQGVGGVPITRKQVRAQRKALDMIEEEVGRPINYHSYVSGVAGPEVAVMFAEEGINGAHQDPQYNVLYRNINMVRSFVDACESKKVMAWADIAQIDGAHNANATAREAWKVMPELIVQHAINSLFSEKAGIKPTNICLSTVPPTAPPAPCVYMDLPYAVALRDFCDKYRMRSQMNTKYMEASAREATVTHVLNMLISKLTRADIQSTITPDEGRNVPWHIYNMEACDTAKQTLIGMDGLMEMVQLKDEGPLREMAREIKERACLFMEEIVECGGYFKAVEEGFFVDSGNYPERNGDGIFRKSDGGIGINSVYERDDDYFAPVTAHFGYNNVAQYDPKAVNDPASLIGGCTFEDPDKIVYIDELDDVDNVNVRLEETKKYRNTNLLKPEMEWAADGTVMVNMFIPAERRVAEIAALEFAKKMNLEEAEVINRETMQEAEGTRIELKGRLPFDVDVDKLVIPPERHVLSDDEIREDVEKYPLKIVCGTVGEDEHSVGLREIIDIKHGGIERFGIEVHYLGTSVPVEKLVDAAVELKAEAILASTIISHDDIHYKNMKRIHELAIEKGIRDKVMIAAGGTQVVPENALKTGIDAGFGRNSHGIDVATFLIEKRREMRFKNKI
;
A
#
# COMPACT_ATOMS: atom_id res chain seq x y z
N MET A 1 -8.28 -39.72 4.79
CA MET A 1 -8.01 -39.86 6.23
C MET A 1 -7.72 -38.49 6.80
N LYS A 2 -8.39 -38.07 7.87
CA LYS A 2 -7.99 -36.87 8.57
C LYS A 2 -6.62 -37.13 9.22
N PRO A 3 -5.63 -36.22 9.10
CA PRO A 3 -4.38 -36.41 9.80
C PRO A 3 -4.60 -36.40 11.31
N PRO A 4 -3.77 -37.09 12.08
CA PRO A 4 -3.93 -37.10 13.53
C PRO A 4 -3.74 -35.69 14.09
N LEU A 5 -4.72 -35.24 14.82
CA LEU A 5 -4.61 -34.07 15.70
C LEU A 5 -3.42 -34.28 16.63
N PHE A 6 -2.48 -33.38 16.62
CA PHE A 6 -1.42 -33.33 17.64
C PHE A 6 -2.08 -33.11 19.01
N SER A 7 -2.42 -34.18 19.67
CA SER A 7 -2.81 -34.20 21.07
C SER A 7 -1.59 -34.54 21.89
N GLY A 8 -1.05 -33.57 22.58
CA GLY A 8 -0.14 -33.89 23.65
C GLY A 8 1.05 -32.96 23.88
N VAL A 9 0.81 -31.69 24.06
CA VAL A 9 1.69 -30.85 24.88
C VAL A 9 0.83 -30.19 25.94
N LYS A 10 0.73 -30.83 27.11
CA LYS A 10 0.20 -30.21 28.30
C LYS A 10 1.24 -29.23 28.84
N GLY A 11 0.86 -27.95 28.94
CA GLY A 11 1.59 -26.97 29.70
C GLY A 11 2.25 -25.86 28.90
N VAL A 12 1.62 -25.35 27.84
CA VAL A 12 1.97 -24.02 27.32
C VAL A 12 1.22 -23.01 28.19
N HIS A 13 1.91 -22.31 29.07
CA HIS A 13 1.41 -21.04 29.58
C HIS A 13 1.17 -20.14 28.37
N GLU A 14 -0.09 -19.85 28.07
CA GLU A 14 -0.44 -18.76 27.15
C GLU A 14 0.23 -17.49 27.70
N MET A 15 1.36 -17.13 27.12
CA MET A 15 1.86 -15.78 27.29
C MET A 15 0.80 -14.86 26.66
N LYS A 16 0.10 -14.08 27.47
CA LYS A 16 -0.75 -13.02 26.95
C LYS A 16 0.15 -12.09 26.17
N ASP A 17 0.05 -12.15 24.84
CA ASP A 17 0.77 -11.23 23.96
C ASP A 17 0.45 -9.79 24.37
N LYS A 18 1.48 -8.95 24.38
CA LYS A 18 1.32 -7.50 24.59
C LYS A 18 0.43 -6.99 23.45
N LYS A 19 -0.72 -6.41 23.79
CA LYS A 19 -1.57 -5.77 22.79
C LYS A 19 -0.88 -4.53 22.25
N LEU A 20 -0.95 -4.35 20.92
CA LEU A 20 -0.49 -3.12 20.32
C LEU A 20 -1.42 -1.96 20.72
N VAL A 21 -0.82 -0.84 21.04
CA VAL A 21 -1.53 0.40 21.35
C VAL A 21 -1.37 1.33 20.13
N ARG A 22 -2.49 1.85 19.63
CA ARG A 22 -2.58 2.59 18.37
C ARG A 22 -1.52 3.70 18.21
N ASN A 23 -1.27 4.46 19.25
CA ASN A 23 -0.36 5.61 19.25
C ASN A 23 1.04 5.29 19.81
N GLU A 24 1.34 4.02 20.07
CA GLU A 24 2.67 3.60 20.49
C GLU A 24 3.45 2.99 19.32
N LYS A 25 4.75 3.29 19.26
CA LYS A 25 5.64 2.64 18.30
C LYS A 25 5.68 1.13 18.51
N LEU A 26 5.84 0.40 17.42
CA LEU A 26 5.99 -1.05 17.45
C LEU A 26 7.33 -1.40 18.11
N ASP A 27 7.27 -2.29 19.09
CA ASP A 27 8.44 -2.74 19.86
C ASP A 27 9.06 -3.96 19.17
N ILE A 28 10.09 -3.72 18.37
CA ILE A 28 10.79 -4.77 17.62
C ILE A 28 11.51 -5.73 18.56
N GLU A 29 12.11 -5.24 19.65
CA GLU A 29 12.82 -6.09 20.60
C GLU A 29 11.85 -7.07 21.29
N TYR A 30 10.63 -6.62 21.60
CA TYR A 30 9.59 -7.51 22.12
C TYR A 30 9.19 -8.58 21.11
N ILE A 31 9.09 -8.23 19.82
CA ILE A 31 8.74 -9.20 18.77
C ILE A 31 9.83 -10.27 18.65
N LEU A 32 11.09 -9.89 18.72
CA LEU A 32 12.24 -10.80 18.63
C LEU A 32 12.42 -11.67 19.87
N LYS A 33 11.84 -11.25 20.99
CA LYS A 33 11.98 -11.99 22.25
C LYS A 33 11.16 -13.27 22.25
N ASP A 34 11.73 -14.35 22.78
CA ASP A 34 11.06 -15.66 22.96
C ASP A 34 10.43 -16.23 21.67
N LEU A 35 11.05 -16.00 20.51
CA LEU A 35 10.57 -16.51 19.23
C LEU A 35 10.51 -18.04 19.18
N ASP A 36 11.40 -18.73 19.88
CA ASP A 36 11.42 -20.19 20.03
C ASP A 36 10.11 -20.73 20.61
N LYS A 37 9.48 -19.98 21.50
CA LYS A 37 8.21 -20.33 22.16
C LYS A 37 6.97 -19.94 21.36
N TYR A 38 7.11 -19.01 20.44
CA TYR A 38 5.99 -18.52 19.66
C TYR A 38 5.50 -19.58 18.66
N ARG A 39 4.18 -19.65 18.49
CA ARG A 39 3.49 -20.44 17.46
C ARG A 39 2.43 -19.57 16.80
N PRO A 40 2.24 -19.69 15.47
CA PRO A 40 1.27 -18.87 14.75
C PRO A 40 -0.16 -19.13 15.26
N LYS A 41 -0.93 -18.08 15.45
CA LYS A 41 -2.32 -18.16 15.93
C LYS A 41 -3.23 -18.83 14.91
N ARG A 42 -2.91 -18.70 13.62
CA ARG A 42 -3.65 -19.37 12.54
C ARG A 42 -2.71 -19.84 11.44
N ARG A 43 -3.21 -20.77 10.63
CA ARG A 43 -2.57 -21.26 9.42
C ARG A 43 -3.57 -21.17 8.27
N GLY A 44 -3.04 -21.23 7.05
CA GLY A 44 -3.83 -21.18 5.83
C GLY A 44 -4.40 -19.80 5.50
N TRP A 45 -4.97 -19.72 4.32
CA TRP A 45 -5.55 -18.48 3.79
C TRP A 45 -6.90 -18.20 4.46
N THR A 46 -7.13 -16.95 4.86
CA THR A 46 -8.39 -16.51 5.45
C THR A 46 -8.88 -15.24 4.75
N TRP A 47 -10.08 -15.31 4.18
CA TRP A 47 -10.77 -14.15 3.67
C TRP A 47 -11.40 -13.37 4.83
N ARG A 48 -11.31 -12.05 4.79
CA ARG A 48 -12.11 -11.24 5.71
C ARG A 48 -13.60 -11.37 5.39
N THR A 49 -14.42 -11.21 6.39
CA THR A 49 -15.87 -11.11 6.20
C THR A 49 -16.17 -9.80 5.44
N VAL A 50 -16.89 -9.91 4.34
CA VAL A 50 -17.37 -8.76 3.60
C VAL A 50 -18.55 -8.19 4.38
N GLU A 51 -18.40 -6.98 4.90
CA GLU A 51 -19.56 -6.24 5.37
C GLU A 51 -20.43 -5.86 4.16
N PRO A 52 -21.75 -5.93 4.28
CA PRO A 52 -22.65 -5.50 3.21
C PRO A 52 -22.26 -4.07 2.83
N GLY A 53 -22.04 -3.85 1.53
CA GLY A 53 -21.63 -2.55 1.02
C GLY A 53 -22.48 -1.43 1.61
N LEU A 54 -21.84 -0.41 2.09
CA LEU A 54 -22.51 0.78 2.58
C LEU A 54 -23.23 1.39 1.38
N LYS A 55 -24.52 1.09 1.24
CA LYS A 55 -25.36 1.72 0.24
C LYS A 55 -25.53 3.18 0.60
N MET A 56 -24.69 4.01 0.04
CA MET A 56 -24.87 5.44 0.01
C MET A 56 -26.07 5.73 -0.88
N GLY A 57 -27.26 5.70 -0.30
CA GLY A 57 -28.47 6.15 -0.99
C GLY A 57 -28.44 7.67 -1.25
N PRO A 58 -29.36 8.20 -2.05
CA PRO A 58 -29.53 9.62 -2.14
C PRO A 58 -29.80 10.18 -0.74
N PHE A 59 -28.93 11.06 -0.28
CA PHE A 59 -29.04 11.66 1.04
C PHE A 59 -29.44 13.13 0.94
N THR A 60 -30.21 13.59 1.91
CA THR A 60 -30.51 15.03 2.06
C THR A 60 -29.30 15.75 2.65
N TYR A 61 -29.26 17.08 2.50
CA TYR A 61 -28.19 17.89 3.06
C TYR A 61 -27.99 17.71 4.57
N ARG A 62 -29.07 17.43 5.32
CA ARG A 62 -29.01 17.19 6.77
C ARG A 62 -28.51 15.79 7.13
N GLU A 63 -28.70 14.82 6.25
CA GLU A 63 -28.33 13.44 6.47
C GLU A 63 -26.93 13.10 5.93
N ALA A 64 -26.35 14.03 5.17
CA ALA A 64 -25.07 13.81 4.48
C ALA A 64 -23.92 13.44 5.42
N THR A 65 -23.96 13.91 6.68
CA THR A 65 -22.90 13.58 7.65
C THR A 65 -22.83 12.10 7.99
N VAL A 66 -23.94 11.40 8.12
CA VAL A 66 -23.95 9.97 8.43
C VAL A 66 -23.43 9.12 7.26
N PRO A 67 -23.91 9.29 6.01
CA PRO A 67 -23.32 8.61 4.87
C PRO A 67 -21.85 8.94 4.66
N LEU A 68 -21.45 10.20 4.78
CA LEU A 68 -20.05 10.59 4.68
C LEU A 68 -19.20 9.90 5.73
N LYS A 69 -19.66 9.89 6.95
CA LYS A 69 -19.02 9.19 8.05
C LYS A 69 -18.84 7.71 7.75
N ASN A 70 -19.84 7.05 7.26
CA ASN A 70 -19.86 5.60 7.03
C ASN A 70 -19.25 5.17 5.71
N GLY A 71 -19.20 6.06 4.71
CA GLY A 71 -18.74 5.77 3.35
C GLY A 71 -17.32 6.21 3.06
N VAL A 72 -16.70 6.92 3.98
CA VAL A 72 -15.42 7.55 3.71
C VAL A 72 -14.27 6.65 4.12
N GLY A 73 -13.46 6.32 3.13
CA GLY A 73 -12.14 5.75 3.33
C GLY A 73 -11.08 6.85 3.48
N LEU A 74 -9.83 6.45 3.58
CA LEU A 74 -8.72 7.39 3.52
C LEU A 74 -8.70 8.16 2.18
N PRO A 75 -8.29 9.42 2.15
CA PRO A 75 -7.78 10.23 3.27
C PRO A 75 -8.86 10.86 4.13
N SER A 76 -10.11 10.72 3.79
CA SER A 76 -11.22 11.43 4.45
C SER A 76 -11.51 10.89 5.85
N SER A 77 -11.13 9.66 6.16
CA SER A 77 -11.25 9.09 7.50
C SER A 77 -10.54 9.91 8.57
N LYS A 78 -9.48 10.63 8.22
CA LYS A 78 -8.81 11.57 9.12
C LYS A 78 -9.70 12.71 9.64
N TYR A 79 -10.77 13.03 8.92
CA TYR A 79 -11.74 14.05 9.32
C TYR A 79 -12.91 13.50 10.12
N PHE A 80 -13.18 12.21 9.97
CA PHE A 80 -14.35 11.56 10.55
C PHE A 80 -14.01 10.51 11.62
N ASP A 81 -12.76 10.16 11.75
CA ASP A 81 -12.11 9.35 12.81
C ASP A 81 -12.79 8.04 13.22
N TRP A 82 -13.50 7.29 12.35
CA TRP A 82 -14.27 6.19 12.90
C TRP A 82 -14.63 4.98 12.06
N ILE A 83 -14.98 5.02 10.87
CA ILE A 83 -15.17 3.82 10.07
C ILE A 83 -14.35 3.93 8.81
N ASP A 84 -13.47 2.97 8.69
CA ASP A 84 -12.67 2.82 7.51
C ASP A 84 -13.12 1.55 6.79
N PRO A 85 -14.15 1.63 5.89
CA PRO A 85 -14.67 0.47 5.20
C PRO A 85 -13.56 -0.17 4.36
N GLN A 86 -13.53 -1.51 4.38
CA GLN A 86 -12.61 -2.28 3.58
C GLN A 86 -13.26 -2.61 2.23
N PRO A 87 -12.72 -2.14 1.10
CA PRO A 87 -13.32 -2.37 -0.21
C PRO A 87 -13.15 -3.81 -0.68
N GLN A 88 -13.86 -4.19 -1.74
CA GLN A 88 -13.56 -5.34 -2.56
C GLN A 88 -13.03 -4.86 -3.91
N PRO A 89 -12.02 -5.54 -4.48
CA PRO A 89 -11.25 -6.70 -3.97
C PRO A 89 -10.39 -6.41 -2.74
N VAL A 90 -9.86 -7.46 -2.13
CA VAL A 90 -8.87 -7.38 -1.05
C VAL A 90 -7.60 -6.70 -1.56
N ILE A 91 -7.05 -5.76 -0.81
CA ILE A 91 -5.83 -5.04 -1.19
C ILE A 91 -4.60 -5.81 -0.74
N THR A 92 -3.67 -6.02 -1.65
CA THR A 92 -2.32 -6.52 -1.36
C THR A 92 -1.33 -5.36 -1.41
N THR A 93 -0.49 -5.22 -0.40
CA THR A 93 0.74 -4.42 -0.50
C THR A 93 1.96 -5.31 -0.64
N GLU A 94 2.90 -4.90 -1.47
CA GLU A 94 4.19 -5.56 -1.67
C GLU A 94 5.27 -4.76 -0.93
N ILE A 95 6.02 -5.44 -0.06
CA ILE A 95 7.09 -4.83 0.73
C ILE A 95 8.37 -5.65 0.57
N ALA A 96 9.50 -4.99 0.50
CA ALA A 96 10.78 -5.63 0.27
C ALA A 96 11.96 -4.76 0.69
N SER A 97 12.07 -4.43 1.97
CA SER A 97 13.22 -3.63 2.42
C SER A 97 14.53 -4.43 2.49
N GLY A 98 14.46 -5.74 2.64
CA GLY A 98 15.63 -6.55 2.95
C GLY A 98 15.98 -6.56 4.43
N ARG A 99 15.45 -5.64 5.21
CA ARG A 99 15.59 -5.53 6.66
C ARG A 99 14.26 -5.83 7.31
N PHE A 100 14.11 -7.01 7.89
CA PHE A 100 12.80 -7.48 8.35
C PHE A 100 12.23 -6.62 9.50
N GLU A 101 13.04 -5.97 10.29
CA GLU A 101 12.61 -5.02 11.31
C GLU A 101 11.89 -3.80 10.69
N ASP A 102 12.30 -3.34 9.52
CA ASP A 102 11.61 -2.30 8.78
C ASP A 102 10.37 -2.85 8.06
N ASP A 103 10.45 -4.06 7.49
CA ASP A 103 9.28 -4.74 6.91
C ASP A 103 8.15 -4.89 7.93
N ILE A 104 8.44 -5.27 9.17
CA ILE A 104 7.44 -5.38 10.25
C ILE A 104 6.73 -4.05 10.49
N ARG A 105 7.45 -2.94 10.48
CA ARG A 105 6.86 -1.60 10.60
C ARG A 105 5.95 -1.27 9.41
N ARG A 106 6.40 -1.58 8.19
CA ARG A 106 5.62 -1.40 6.96
C ARG A 106 4.37 -2.28 6.94
N MET A 107 4.43 -3.50 7.46
CA MET A 107 3.28 -4.39 7.62
C MET A 107 2.18 -3.71 8.46
N ARG A 108 2.56 -3.10 9.60
CA ARG A 108 1.60 -2.37 10.45
C ARG A 108 0.99 -1.19 9.72
N MET A 109 1.82 -0.36 9.09
CA MET A 109 1.33 0.78 8.30
C MET A 109 0.42 0.32 7.16
N GLY A 110 0.82 -0.69 6.38
CA GLY A 110 0.01 -1.24 5.30
C GLY A 110 -1.35 -1.75 5.77
N ALA A 111 -1.39 -2.45 6.89
CA ALA A 111 -2.65 -2.90 7.50
C ALA A 111 -3.55 -1.74 7.91
N TRP A 112 -3.00 -0.68 8.49
CA TRP A 112 -3.72 0.55 8.82
C TRP A 112 -4.25 1.28 7.57
N HIS A 113 -3.54 1.19 6.44
CA HIS A 113 -3.93 1.77 5.16
C HIS A 113 -4.78 0.85 4.29
N GLY A 114 -5.25 -0.28 4.83
CA GLY A 114 -6.28 -1.11 4.19
C GLY A 114 -5.77 -2.38 3.53
N ALA A 115 -4.49 -2.73 3.65
CA ALA A 115 -3.99 -4.00 3.16
C ALA A 115 -4.48 -5.16 4.05
N ASP A 116 -5.13 -6.14 3.43
CA ASP A 116 -5.53 -7.40 4.06
C ASP A 116 -4.63 -8.56 3.65
N HIS A 117 -3.72 -8.30 2.74
CA HIS A 117 -2.76 -9.25 2.22
C HIS A 117 -1.42 -8.53 2.05
N ILE A 118 -0.40 -9.04 2.71
CA ILE A 118 0.93 -8.46 2.66
C ILE A 118 1.88 -9.48 2.05
N MET A 119 2.47 -9.10 0.92
CA MET A 119 3.46 -9.88 0.22
C MET A 119 4.86 -9.36 0.55
N VAL A 120 5.69 -10.21 1.12
CA VAL A 120 7.09 -9.91 1.38
C VAL A 120 7.94 -10.55 0.30
N ILE A 121 8.51 -9.72 -0.56
CA ILE A 121 9.33 -10.18 -1.69
C ILE A 121 10.72 -10.54 -1.18
N ARG A 122 11.13 -11.77 -1.47
CA ARG A 122 12.44 -12.30 -1.07
C ARG A 122 13.06 -13.17 -2.18
N THR A 123 12.84 -12.81 -3.42
CA THR A 123 13.34 -13.56 -4.58
C THR A 123 14.86 -13.72 -4.53
N MET A 124 15.58 -12.72 -4.07
CA MET A 124 17.03 -12.79 -3.96
C MET A 124 17.47 -13.74 -2.85
N GLY A 125 16.71 -13.83 -1.75
CA GLY A 125 16.92 -14.80 -0.71
C GLY A 125 16.81 -16.24 -1.21
N GLN A 126 15.80 -16.52 -2.06
CA GLN A 126 15.69 -17.83 -2.71
C GLN A 126 16.89 -18.17 -3.61
N SER A 127 17.35 -17.21 -4.39
CA SER A 127 18.54 -17.40 -5.23
C SER A 127 19.79 -17.75 -4.40
N HIS A 128 19.91 -17.21 -3.21
CA HIS A 128 20.96 -17.59 -2.27
C HIS A 128 20.85 -19.04 -1.82
N ILE A 129 19.65 -19.48 -1.44
CA ILE A 129 19.39 -20.86 -1.02
C ILE A 129 19.65 -21.81 -2.18
N ASP A 130 19.16 -21.49 -3.38
CA ASP A 130 19.38 -22.25 -4.59
C ASP A 130 20.87 -22.38 -4.90
N GLY A 131 21.63 -21.28 -4.81
CA GLY A 131 23.06 -21.28 -5.01
C GLY A 131 23.81 -22.13 -3.97
N LEU A 132 23.38 -22.10 -2.72
CA LEU A 132 23.96 -22.91 -1.65
C LEU A 132 23.73 -24.40 -1.89
N ILE A 133 22.51 -24.78 -2.26
CA ILE A 133 22.15 -26.20 -2.49
C ILE A 133 22.85 -26.76 -3.74
N GLU A 134 22.88 -25.97 -4.82
CA GLU A 134 23.41 -26.43 -6.10
C GLU A 134 24.91 -26.12 -6.30
N GLY A 135 25.54 -25.40 -5.36
CA GLY A 135 26.93 -24.98 -5.50
C GLY A 135 27.16 -23.95 -6.62
N THR A 136 26.12 -23.28 -7.07
CA THR A 136 26.19 -22.25 -8.11
C THR A 136 26.60 -20.90 -7.52
N PRO A 137 27.13 -19.97 -8.33
CA PRO A 137 27.31 -18.61 -7.89
C PRO A 137 26.01 -18.04 -7.36
N GLN A 138 26.08 -17.34 -6.25
CA GLN A 138 24.93 -16.76 -5.59
C GLN A 138 24.24 -15.76 -6.51
N GLY A 139 22.93 -15.73 -6.43
CA GLY A 139 22.14 -14.67 -7.02
C GLY A 139 22.53 -13.30 -6.47
N VAL A 140 22.12 -12.28 -7.16
CA VAL A 140 22.47 -10.89 -6.87
C VAL A 140 21.78 -10.43 -5.59
N GLY A 141 22.55 -10.19 -4.54
CA GLY A 141 22.13 -9.51 -3.32
C GLY A 141 20.89 -10.08 -2.61
N GLY A 142 20.51 -9.46 -1.55
CA GLY A 142 19.30 -9.78 -0.76
C GLY A 142 19.56 -10.76 0.38
N VAL A 143 18.67 -10.70 1.36
CA VAL A 143 18.73 -11.54 2.56
C VAL A 143 17.90 -12.80 2.32
N PRO A 144 18.46 -14.01 2.47
CA PRO A 144 17.70 -15.25 2.37
C PRO A 144 16.57 -15.31 3.40
N ILE A 145 15.47 -15.94 3.02
CA ILE A 145 14.37 -16.20 3.94
C ILE A 145 14.82 -17.21 5.00
N THR A 146 14.78 -16.80 6.25
CA THR A 146 15.06 -17.69 7.39
C THR A 146 13.79 -17.95 8.19
N ARG A 147 13.75 -19.09 8.87
CA ARG A 147 12.63 -19.42 9.74
C ARG A 147 12.43 -18.38 10.84
N LYS A 148 13.50 -17.87 11.42
CA LYS A 148 13.43 -16.83 12.46
C LYS A 148 12.79 -15.54 11.95
N GLN A 149 13.15 -15.13 10.74
CA GLN A 149 12.59 -13.97 10.07
C GLN A 149 11.08 -14.13 9.81
N VAL A 150 10.69 -15.24 9.19
CA VAL A 150 9.28 -15.58 8.94
C VAL A 150 8.48 -15.60 10.23
N ARG A 151 9.05 -16.21 11.28
CA ARG A 151 8.41 -16.31 12.59
C ARG A 151 8.23 -14.96 13.25
N ALA A 152 9.24 -14.07 13.19
CA ALA A 152 9.15 -12.72 13.72
C ALA A 152 8.08 -11.91 13.00
N GLN A 153 8.05 -11.98 11.68
CA GLN A 153 7.04 -11.31 10.84
C GLN A 153 5.62 -11.84 11.12
N ARG A 154 5.45 -13.18 11.23
CA ARG A 154 4.15 -13.76 11.56
C ARG A 154 3.69 -13.38 12.97
N LYS A 155 4.58 -13.38 13.95
CA LYS A 155 4.27 -12.90 15.31
C LYS A 155 3.80 -11.46 15.31
N ALA A 156 4.48 -10.59 14.57
CA ALA A 156 4.07 -9.20 14.39
C ALA A 156 2.69 -9.09 13.75
N LEU A 157 2.43 -9.86 12.68
CA LEU A 157 1.14 -9.85 12.01
C LEU A 157 0.00 -10.35 12.88
N ASP A 158 0.23 -11.35 13.74
CA ASP A 158 -0.78 -11.81 14.70
C ASP A 158 -1.18 -10.69 15.69
N MET A 159 -0.22 -9.84 16.08
CA MET A 159 -0.49 -8.65 16.91
C MET A 159 -1.21 -7.55 16.12
N ILE A 160 -0.83 -7.35 14.86
CA ILE A 160 -1.46 -6.36 13.97
C ILE A 160 -2.90 -6.78 13.63
N GLU A 161 -3.17 -8.07 13.41
CA GLU A 161 -4.54 -8.58 13.21
C GLU A 161 -5.46 -8.24 14.38
N GLU A 162 -4.96 -8.35 15.61
CA GLU A 162 -5.71 -7.95 16.80
C GLU A 162 -5.96 -6.43 16.85
N GLU A 163 -4.98 -5.63 16.44
CA GLU A 163 -5.08 -4.18 16.42
C GLU A 163 -6.10 -3.68 15.39
N VAL A 164 -6.09 -4.23 14.18
CA VAL A 164 -6.98 -3.80 13.09
C VAL A 164 -8.32 -4.57 13.04
N GLY A 165 -8.45 -5.63 13.84
CA GLY A 165 -9.68 -6.40 13.96
C GLY A 165 -10.05 -7.25 12.74
N ARG A 166 -9.10 -7.58 11.88
CA ARG A 166 -9.32 -8.40 10.69
C ARG A 166 -8.11 -9.27 10.34
N PRO A 167 -8.31 -10.41 9.62
CA PRO A 167 -7.19 -11.25 9.20
C PRO A 167 -6.30 -10.54 8.19
N ILE A 168 -4.98 -10.65 8.36
CA ILE A 168 -3.97 -10.17 7.43
C ILE A 168 -3.20 -11.38 6.89
N ASN A 169 -3.37 -11.68 5.61
CA ASN A 169 -2.67 -12.79 5.00
C ASN A 169 -1.22 -12.44 4.72
N TYR A 170 -0.32 -13.30 5.16
CA TYR A 170 1.10 -13.19 4.91
C TYR A 170 1.49 -14.08 3.74
N HIS A 171 2.16 -13.50 2.76
CA HIS A 171 2.52 -14.15 1.51
C HIS A 171 4.01 -13.98 1.20
N SER A 172 4.60 -15.02 0.67
CA SER A 172 5.96 -15.00 0.14
C SER A 172 6.12 -16.01 -1.01
N TYR A 173 7.34 -16.40 -1.36
CA TYR A 173 7.64 -17.24 -2.51
C TYR A 173 8.14 -18.63 -2.06
N VAL A 174 7.68 -19.66 -2.75
CA VAL A 174 8.09 -21.08 -2.56
C VAL A 174 8.72 -21.63 -3.84
N SER A 175 9.11 -20.77 -4.76
CA SER A 175 9.76 -21.17 -6.00
C SER A 175 11.25 -21.47 -5.79
N GLY A 176 11.90 -22.16 -6.73
CA GLY A 176 13.31 -22.49 -6.69
C GLY A 176 13.58 -23.95 -6.36
N VAL A 177 14.85 -24.32 -6.24
CA VAL A 177 15.28 -25.71 -5.97
C VAL A 177 15.06 -26.13 -4.52
N ALA A 178 14.90 -25.20 -3.60
CA ALA A 178 14.55 -25.47 -2.20
C ALA A 178 13.04 -25.34 -1.92
N GLY A 179 12.21 -25.43 -2.96
CA GLY A 179 10.76 -25.26 -2.85
C GLY A 179 10.09 -26.13 -1.79
N PRO A 180 10.33 -27.46 -1.76
CA PRO A 180 9.72 -28.34 -0.78
C PRO A 180 10.04 -27.97 0.67
N GLU A 181 11.28 -27.67 0.95
CA GLU A 181 11.78 -27.30 2.28
C GLU A 181 11.20 -25.95 2.72
N VAL A 182 11.16 -24.97 1.82
CA VAL A 182 10.53 -23.68 2.07
C VAL A 182 9.03 -23.84 2.31
N ALA A 183 8.35 -24.72 1.57
CA ALA A 183 6.93 -25.00 1.77
C ALA A 183 6.65 -25.58 3.16
N VAL A 184 7.49 -26.48 3.66
CA VAL A 184 7.37 -27.04 5.03
C VAL A 184 7.56 -25.92 6.06
N MET A 185 8.60 -25.10 5.91
CA MET A 185 8.82 -23.96 6.79
C MET A 185 7.60 -23.01 6.80
N PHE A 186 7.05 -22.70 5.64
CA PHE A 186 5.89 -21.82 5.53
C PHE A 186 4.64 -22.41 6.19
N ALA A 187 4.42 -23.72 6.01
CA ALA A 187 3.32 -24.42 6.66
C ALA A 187 3.41 -24.37 8.19
N GLU A 188 4.61 -24.54 8.73
CA GLU A 188 4.84 -24.50 10.17
C GLU A 188 4.77 -23.09 10.75
N GLU A 189 5.31 -22.11 10.06
CA GLU A 189 5.39 -20.73 10.54
C GLU A 189 4.12 -19.90 10.22
N GLY A 190 3.11 -20.49 9.60
CA GLY A 190 1.81 -19.83 9.40
C GLY A 190 1.79 -18.81 8.26
N ILE A 191 2.56 -19.01 7.22
CA ILE A 191 2.40 -18.32 5.94
C ILE A 191 1.06 -18.73 5.34
N ASN A 192 0.34 -17.78 4.76
CA ASN A 192 -1.03 -17.97 4.28
C ASN A 192 -1.14 -18.12 2.77
N GLY A 193 -0.26 -17.48 2.02
CA GLY A 193 -0.21 -17.55 0.55
C GLY A 193 1.21 -17.68 0.05
N ALA A 194 1.40 -18.30 -1.11
CA ALA A 194 2.72 -18.41 -1.72
C ALA A 194 2.65 -18.49 -3.24
N HIS A 195 3.65 -17.92 -3.90
CA HIS A 195 3.95 -18.22 -5.29
C HIS A 195 4.71 -19.54 -5.38
N GLN A 196 4.21 -20.45 -6.20
CA GLN A 196 4.90 -21.65 -6.59
C GLN A 196 4.66 -21.93 -8.08
N ASP A 197 5.57 -21.48 -8.91
CA ASP A 197 5.40 -21.38 -10.36
C ASP A 197 6.57 -22.08 -11.08
N PRO A 198 6.44 -23.38 -11.42
CA PRO A 198 7.52 -24.11 -12.07
C PRO A 198 7.90 -23.53 -13.43
N GLN A 199 6.95 -22.93 -14.16
CA GLN A 199 7.23 -22.27 -15.42
C GLN A 199 8.14 -21.05 -15.25
N TYR A 200 7.95 -20.26 -14.20
CA TYR A 200 8.83 -19.15 -13.87
C TYR A 200 10.26 -19.62 -13.57
N ASN A 201 10.40 -20.72 -12.83
CA ASN A 201 11.71 -21.31 -12.58
C ASN A 201 12.42 -21.72 -13.89
N VAL A 202 11.68 -22.36 -14.79
CA VAL A 202 12.24 -22.87 -16.07
C VAL A 202 12.55 -21.71 -17.02
N LEU A 203 11.58 -20.80 -17.24
CA LEU A 203 11.67 -19.82 -18.30
C LEU A 203 12.47 -18.56 -17.90
N TYR A 204 12.54 -18.26 -16.61
CA TYR A 204 13.14 -17.04 -16.10
C TYR A 204 14.40 -17.26 -15.25
N ARG A 205 14.44 -18.33 -14.44
CA ARG A 205 15.52 -18.55 -13.47
C ARG A 205 16.54 -19.61 -13.88
N ASN A 206 16.44 -20.17 -15.06
CA ASN A 206 17.35 -21.22 -15.58
C ASN A 206 17.39 -22.50 -14.74
N ILE A 207 16.35 -22.80 -13.97
CA ILE A 207 16.30 -24.03 -13.19
C ILE A 207 15.88 -25.18 -14.11
N ASN A 208 16.49 -26.36 -13.92
CA ASN A 208 16.15 -27.56 -14.68
C ASN A 208 14.63 -27.81 -14.67
N MET A 209 14.05 -28.08 -15.84
CA MET A 209 12.60 -28.18 -15.98
C MET A 209 12.01 -29.40 -15.25
N VAL A 210 12.70 -30.53 -15.25
CA VAL A 210 12.24 -31.74 -14.54
C VAL A 210 12.27 -31.47 -13.04
N ARG A 211 13.39 -30.96 -12.54
CA ARG A 211 13.56 -30.55 -11.15
C ARG A 211 12.48 -29.55 -10.71
N SER A 212 12.25 -28.52 -11.52
CA SER A 212 11.26 -27.47 -11.21
C SER A 212 9.85 -28.04 -11.00
N PHE A 213 9.43 -28.99 -11.85
CA PHE A 213 8.09 -29.58 -11.75
C PHE A 213 7.98 -30.62 -10.63
N VAL A 214 9.02 -31.40 -10.38
CA VAL A 214 9.07 -32.33 -9.25
C VAL A 214 8.99 -31.58 -7.93
N ASP A 215 9.84 -30.59 -7.73
CA ASP A 215 9.86 -29.78 -6.51
C ASP A 215 8.58 -28.96 -6.35
N ALA A 216 8.00 -28.45 -7.46
CA ALA A 216 6.71 -27.80 -7.41
C ALA A 216 5.58 -28.74 -6.96
N CYS A 217 5.59 -30.00 -7.41
CA CYS A 217 4.62 -30.98 -6.97
C CYS A 217 4.68 -31.20 -5.46
N GLU A 218 5.87 -31.45 -4.92
CA GLU A 218 6.06 -31.64 -3.49
C GLU A 218 5.69 -30.37 -2.69
N SER A 219 6.12 -29.20 -3.14
CA SER A 219 5.75 -27.92 -2.52
C SER A 219 4.23 -27.72 -2.48
N LYS A 220 3.55 -27.99 -3.60
CA LYS A 220 2.09 -27.82 -3.71
C LYS A 220 1.31 -28.84 -2.85
N LYS A 221 1.82 -30.06 -2.68
CA LYS A 221 1.23 -31.02 -1.73
C LYS A 221 1.29 -30.49 -0.29
N VAL A 222 2.41 -29.91 0.12
CA VAL A 222 2.57 -29.28 1.44
C VAL A 222 1.65 -28.07 1.58
N MET A 223 1.60 -27.20 0.55
CA MET A 223 0.70 -26.05 0.52
C MET A 223 -0.78 -26.47 0.64
N ALA A 224 -1.19 -27.52 -0.08
CA ALA A 224 -2.54 -28.07 -0.01
C ALA A 224 -2.87 -28.59 1.39
N TRP A 225 -1.94 -29.30 2.03
CA TRP A 225 -2.08 -29.80 3.40
C TRP A 225 -2.26 -28.66 4.42
N ALA A 226 -1.52 -27.56 4.26
CA ALA A 226 -1.55 -26.41 5.17
C ALA A 226 -2.61 -25.35 4.81
N ASP A 227 -3.44 -25.58 3.80
CA ASP A 227 -4.40 -24.59 3.24
C ASP A 227 -3.74 -23.28 2.79
N ILE A 228 -2.48 -23.30 2.38
CA ILE A 228 -1.78 -22.15 1.80
C ILE A 228 -2.32 -21.88 0.40
N ALA A 229 -2.73 -20.63 0.12
CA ALA A 229 -3.20 -20.26 -1.20
C ALA A 229 -2.04 -20.21 -2.21
N GLN A 230 -2.26 -20.81 -3.37
CA GLN A 230 -1.39 -20.64 -4.53
C GLN A 230 -1.73 -19.30 -5.18
N ILE A 231 -0.84 -18.35 -5.08
CA ILE A 231 -0.91 -17.12 -5.86
C ILE A 231 -0.07 -17.33 -7.10
N ASP A 232 -0.72 -17.29 -8.25
CA ASP A 232 -0.06 -17.63 -9.51
C ASP A 232 0.78 -16.46 -10.02
N GLY A 233 2.05 -16.70 -10.23
CA GLY A 233 3.02 -15.79 -10.83
C GLY A 233 3.54 -16.28 -12.19
N ALA A 234 2.91 -17.27 -12.79
CA ALA A 234 3.34 -17.88 -14.04
C ALA A 234 3.48 -16.85 -15.18
N HIS A 235 2.68 -15.79 -15.15
CA HIS A 235 2.77 -14.66 -16.08
C HIS A 235 4.13 -13.93 -16.03
N ASN A 236 4.84 -13.99 -14.90
CA ASN A 236 6.12 -13.28 -14.76
C ASN A 236 7.16 -13.75 -15.77
N ALA A 237 7.04 -14.98 -16.26
CA ALA A 237 7.89 -15.48 -17.35
C ALA A 237 7.73 -14.68 -18.66
N ASN A 238 6.57 -14.08 -18.87
CA ASN A 238 6.22 -13.34 -20.07
C ASN A 238 5.87 -11.87 -19.81
N ALA A 239 5.43 -11.50 -18.61
CA ALA A 239 5.00 -10.15 -18.28
C ALA A 239 6.12 -9.11 -18.39
N THR A 240 7.37 -9.52 -18.25
CA THR A 240 8.55 -8.69 -18.45
C THR A 240 8.92 -8.53 -19.92
N ALA A 241 8.32 -9.28 -20.85
CA ALA A 241 8.51 -9.11 -22.28
C ALA A 241 8.00 -7.73 -22.71
N ARG A 242 8.77 -7.04 -23.56
CA ARG A 242 8.45 -5.66 -24.00
C ARG A 242 7.10 -5.53 -24.68
N GLU A 243 6.61 -6.59 -25.29
CA GLU A 243 5.39 -6.62 -26.08
C GLU A 243 4.42 -7.69 -25.56
N ALA A 244 4.17 -7.68 -24.24
CA ALA A 244 3.30 -8.67 -23.58
C ALA A 244 1.89 -8.77 -24.21
N TRP A 245 1.38 -7.68 -24.80
CA TRP A 245 0.13 -7.66 -25.55
C TRP A 245 0.11 -8.57 -26.80
N LYS A 246 1.27 -8.95 -27.32
CA LYS A 246 1.37 -9.89 -28.45
C LYS A 246 1.32 -11.35 -28.02
N VAL A 247 1.55 -11.62 -26.72
CA VAL A 247 1.66 -12.98 -26.18
C VAL A 247 0.57 -13.31 -25.15
N MET A 248 -0.55 -12.61 -25.17
CA MET A 248 -1.68 -12.86 -24.25
C MET A 248 -2.18 -14.33 -24.27
N PRO A 249 -2.29 -15.02 -25.43
CA PRO A 249 -2.64 -16.43 -25.44
C PRO A 249 -1.64 -17.30 -24.68
N GLU A 250 -0.35 -17.02 -24.78
CA GLU A 250 0.70 -17.75 -24.05
C GLU A 250 0.60 -17.51 -22.54
N LEU A 251 0.23 -16.31 -22.09
CA LEU A 251 -0.02 -16.01 -20.68
C LEU A 251 -1.17 -16.87 -20.14
N ILE A 252 -2.27 -17.00 -20.88
CA ILE A 252 -3.41 -17.83 -20.48
C ILE A 252 -2.98 -19.31 -20.38
N VAL A 253 -2.19 -19.79 -21.31
CA VAL A 253 -1.67 -21.18 -21.30
C VAL A 253 -0.79 -21.41 -20.07
N GLN A 254 0.07 -20.46 -19.73
CA GLN A 254 0.89 -20.52 -18.51
C GLN A 254 0.02 -20.66 -17.25
N HIS A 255 -1.00 -19.82 -17.13
CA HIS A 255 -1.95 -19.88 -16.03
C HIS A 255 -2.73 -21.20 -15.99
N ALA A 256 -3.19 -21.69 -17.14
CA ALA A 256 -3.90 -22.96 -17.24
C ALA A 256 -3.04 -24.14 -16.77
N ILE A 257 -1.80 -24.22 -17.23
CA ILE A 257 -0.85 -25.28 -16.83
C ILE A 257 -0.63 -25.23 -15.32
N ASN A 258 -0.29 -24.08 -14.75
CA ASN A 258 0.02 -23.96 -13.33
C ASN A 258 -1.21 -24.23 -12.44
N SER A 259 -2.37 -23.75 -12.84
CA SER A 259 -3.62 -23.96 -12.08
C SER A 259 -4.05 -25.42 -12.04
N LEU A 260 -4.04 -26.09 -13.19
CA LEU A 260 -4.35 -27.52 -13.28
C LEU A 260 -3.33 -28.37 -12.53
N PHE A 261 -2.06 -28.00 -12.60
CA PHE A 261 -1.01 -28.67 -11.85
C PHE A 261 -1.20 -28.52 -10.34
N SER A 262 -1.55 -27.31 -9.89
CA SER A 262 -1.85 -27.03 -8.48
C SER A 262 -3.07 -27.83 -7.98
N GLU A 263 -4.12 -27.92 -8.79
CA GLU A 263 -5.32 -28.70 -8.44
C GLU A 263 -5.01 -30.19 -8.37
N LYS A 264 -4.20 -30.73 -9.31
CA LYS A 264 -3.75 -32.13 -9.28
C LYS A 264 -2.86 -32.42 -8.07
N ALA A 265 -2.09 -31.47 -7.59
CA ALA A 265 -1.31 -31.61 -6.36
C ALA A 265 -2.16 -31.49 -5.07
N GLY A 266 -3.46 -31.21 -5.19
CA GLY A 266 -4.42 -31.20 -4.10
C GLY A 266 -4.81 -29.82 -3.56
N ILE A 267 -4.36 -28.74 -4.17
CA ILE A 267 -4.80 -27.38 -3.78
C ILE A 267 -6.26 -27.18 -4.23
N LYS A 268 -7.10 -26.71 -3.31
CA LYS A 268 -8.52 -26.46 -3.60
C LYS A 268 -8.65 -25.33 -4.63
N PRO A 269 -9.60 -25.39 -5.58
CA PRO A 269 -9.82 -24.30 -6.55
C PRO A 269 -10.01 -22.92 -5.88
N THR A 270 -10.64 -22.85 -4.72
CA THR A 270 -10.82 -21.63 -3.94
C THR A 270 -9.52 -21.05 -3.37
N ASN A 271 -8.46 -21.81 -3.35
CA ASN A 271 -7.11 -21.43 -2.90
C ASN A 271 -6.13 -21.28 -4.07
N ILE A 272 -6.61 -21.32 -5.31
CA ILE A 272 -5.82 -21.03 -6.50
C ILE A 272 -6.23 -19.63 -6.99
N CYS A 273 -5.29 -18.71 -7.05
CA CYS A 273 -5.50 -17.34 -7.43
C CYS A 273 -4.63 -16.98 -8.64
N LEU A 274 -5.28 -16.78 -9.78
CA LEU A 274 -4.62 -16.40 -11.02
C LEU A 274 -4.28 -14.92 -11.01
N SER A 275 -3.13 -14.56 -11.53
CA SER A 275 -2.72 -13.16 -11.63
C SER A 275 -2.96 -12.61 -13.03
N THR A 276 -3.81 -11.59 -13.13
CA THR A 276 -3.91 -10.77 -14.33
C THR A 276 -2.89 -9.63 -14.23
N VAL A 277 -1.84 -9.69 -15.01
CA VAL A 277 -0.98 -8.51 -15.21
C VAL A 277 -1.48 -7.79 -16.44
N PRO A 278 -1.86 -6.51 -16.32
CA PRO A 278 -2.24 -5.74 -17.49
C PRO A 278 -1.06 -5.66 -18.47
N PRO A 279 -1.23 -6.10 -19.72
CA PRO A 279 -0.12 -6.12 -20.70
C PRO A 279 0.32 -4.73 -21.14
N THR A 280 -0.49 -3.70 -20.93
CA THR A 280 -0.23 -2.35 -21.41
C THR A 280 -0.46 -1.29 -20.33
N ALA A 281 -0.04 -0.06 -20.62
CA ALA A 281 -0.27 1.12 -19.81
C ALA A 281 -0.31 2.38 -20.70
N PRO A 282 -0.85 3.51 -20.23
CA PRO A 282 -0.76 4.75 -20.98
C PRO A 282 0.68 5.06 -21.42
N PRO A 283 0.90 5.60 -22.66
CA PRO A 283 -0.09 6.20 -23.55
C PRO A 283 -0.89 5.21 -24.43
N ALA A 284 -0.66 3.90 -24.32
CA ALA A 284 -1.51 2.93 -25.00
C ALA A 284 -2.96 3.00 -24.49
N PRO A 285 -3.97 2.67 -25.30
CA PRO A 285 -5.36 2.60 -24.86
C PRO A 285 -5.58 1.34 -24.00
N CYS A 286 -4.95 1.31 -22.81
CA CYS A 286 -4.80 0.12 -21.98
C CYS A 286 -6.13 -0.54 -21.62
N VAL A 287 -7.18 0.22 -21.32
CA VAL A 287 -8.49 -0.38 -21.03
C VAL A 287 -9.03 -1.15 -22.23
N TYR A 288 -8.85 -0.62 -23.44
CA TYR A 288 -9.26 -1.30 -24.68
C TYR A 288 -8.45 -2.57 -24.93
N MET A 289 -7.18 -2.58 -24.61
CA MET A 289 -6.29 -3.71 -24.86
C MET A 289 -6.30 -4.75 -23.75
N ASP A 290 -6.33 -4.32 -22.49
CA ASP A 290 -6.15 -5.20 -21.33
C ASP A 290 -7.47 -5.81 -20.83
N LEU A 291 -8.59 -5.11 -20.98
CA LEU A 291 -9.89 -5.62 -20.55
C LEU A 291 -10.28 -6.91 -21.29
N PRO A 292 -10.09 -7.04 -22.62
CA PRO A 292 -10.37 -8.31 -23.31
C PRO A 292 -9.55 -9.48 -22.79
N TYR A 293 -8.28 -9.24 -22.43
CA TYR A 293 -7.42 -10.26 -21.83
C TYR A 293 -7.94 -10.70 -20.46
N ALA A 294 -8.27 -9.74 -19.59
CA ALA A 294 -8.80 -10.05 -18.26
C ALA A 294 -10.16 -10.79 -18.33
N VAL A 295 -11.02 -10.42 -19.30
CA VAL A 295 -12.27 -11.14 -19.57
C VAL A 295 -12.00 -12.56 -20.08
N ALA A 296 -11.06 -12.71 -21.04
CA ALA A 296 -10.69 -14.03 -21.56
C ALA A 296 -10.15 -14.95 -20.46
N LEU A 297 -9.29 -14.43 -19.57
CA LEU A 297 -8.74 -15.20 -18.46
C LEU A 297 -9.85 -15.60 -17.46
N ARG A 298 -10.75 -14.68 -17.12
CA ARG A 298 -11.90 -14.98 -16.24
C ARG A 298 -12.81 -16.04 -16.84
N ASP A 299 -13.16 -15.91 -18.12
CA ASP A 299 -14.00 -16.88 -18.82
C ASP A 299 -13.33 -18.26 -18.93
N PHE A 300 -12.02 -18.29 -19.14
CA PHE A 300 -11.25 -19.53 -19.32
C PHE A 300 -11.02 -20.26 -17.99
N CYS A 301 -10.92 -19.53 -16.90
CA CYS A 301 -10.57 -20.05 -15.58
C CYS A 301 -11.59 -19.62 -14.52
N ASP A 302 -12.88 -19.80 -14.78
CA ASP A 302 -14.00 -19.29 -13.97
C ASP A 302 -14.06 -19.83 -12.54
N LYS A 303 -13.56 -21.05 -12.32
CA LYS A 303 -13.57 -21.72 -11.02
C LYS A 303 -12.49 -21.24 -10.04
N TYR A 304 -11.50 -20.48 -10.51
CA TYR A 304 -10.40 -19.99 -9.69
C TYR A 304 -10.60 -18.53 -9.25
N ARG A 305 -9.87 -18.14 -8.23
CA ARG A 305 -9.79 -16.75 -7.80
C ARG A 305 -8.94 -15.93 -8.76
N MET A 306 -9.12 -14.62 -8.74
CA MET A 306 -8.32 -13.72 -9.57
C MET A 306 -7.67 -12.61 -8.74
N ARG A 307 -6.39 -12.45 -8.95
CA ARG A 307 -5.60 -11.33 -8.47
C ARG A 307 -5.31 -10.40 -9.65
N SER A 308 -5.76 -9.17 -9.55
CA SER A 308 -5.32 -8.14 -10.48
C SER A 308 -4.03 -7.52 -9.96
N GLN A 309 -2.99 -7.58 -10.75
CA GLN A 309 -1.71 -6.96 -10.44
C GLN A 309 -1.55 -5.70 -11.29
N MET A 310 -0.89 -4.70 -10.73
CA MET A 310 -0.54 -3.50 -11.46
C MET A 310 0.67 -3.77 -12.35
N ASN A 311 0.77 -3.03 -13.46
CA ASN A 311 1.87 -3.19 -14.39
C ASN A 311 3.09 -2.42 -13.87
N THR A 312 4.20 -3.14 -13.64
CA THR A 312 5.46 -2.56 -13.17
C THR A 312 6.30 -1.93 -14.28
N LYS A 313 6.08 -2.32 -15.52
CA LYS A 313 6.97 -2.02 -16.64
C LYS A 313 6.99 -0.55 -17.06
N TYR A 314 5.91 0.17 -16.79
CA TYR A 314 5.73 1.56 -17.19
C TYR A 314 5.79 2.54 -16.01
N MET A 315 6.31 2.09 -14.86
CA MET A 315 6.35 2.87 -13.62
C MET A 315 7.65 3.68 -13.46
N GLU A 316 8.37 3.88 -14.54
CA GLU A 316 9.64 4.60 -14.52
C GLU A 316 9.50 6.13 -14.48
N ALA A 317 8.32 6.66 -14.80
CA ALA A 317 8.19 8.07 -15.09
C ALA A 317 7.95 8.90 -13.83
N SER A 318 6.78 8.77 -13.22
CA SER A 318 6.43 9.57 -12.05
C SER A 318 5.37 8.88 -11.19
N ALA A 319 5.30 9.26 -9.92
CA ALA A 319 4.25 8.80 -9.02
C ALA A 319 2.85 9.11 -9.57
N ARG A 320 2.67 10.24 -10.26
CA ARG A 320 1.40 10.62 -10.90
C ARG A 320 1.00 9.65 -12.02
N GLU A 321 1.93 9.32 -12.92
CA GLU A 321 1.66 8.39 -14.03
C GLU A 321 1.40 6.97 -13.51
N ALA A 322 2.15 6.53 -12.52
CA ALA A 322 1.91 5.28 -11.83
C ALA A 322 0.50 5.25 -11.23
N THR A 323 0.10 6.30 -10.51
CA THR A 323 -1.24 6.42 -9.91
C THR A 323 -2.34 6.33 -10.96
N VAL A 324 -2.22 7.03 -12.10
CA VAL A 324 -3.20 6.96 -13.21
C VAL A 324 -3.29 5.53 -13.75
N THR A 325 -2.16 4.88 -13.98
CA THR A 325 -2.12 3.48 -14.45
C THR A 325 -2.80 2.55 -13.46
N HIS A 326 -2.53 2.72 -12.17
CA HIS A 326 -3.16 1.92 -11.11
C HIS A 326 -4.68 2.08 -11.07
N VAL A 327 -5.17 3.31 -11.21
CA VAL A 327 -6.62 3.57 -11.26
C VAL A 327 -7.27 2.86 -12.45
N LEU A 328 -6.65 2.89 -13.62
CA LEU A 328 -7.16 2.17 -14.81
C LEU A 328 -7.12 0.65 -14.63
N ASN A 329 -6.08 0.12 -14.01
CA ASN A 329 -6.01 -1.31 -13.68
C ASN A 329 -7.09 -1.70 -12.66
N MET A 330 -7.37 -0.88 -11.67
CA MET A 330 -8.45 -1.12 -10.70
C MET A 330 -9.83 -1.08 -11.33
N LEU A 331 -10.04 -0.25 -12.34
CA LEU A 331 -11.27 -0.28 -13.13
C LEU A 331 -11.47 -1.65 -13.79
N ILE A 332 -10.41 -2.18 -14.43
CA ILE A 332 -10.44 -3.52 -15.04
C ILE A 332 -10.71 -4.59 -13.96
N SER A 333 -10.09 -4.48 -12.77
CA SER A 333 -10.31 -5.38 -11.64
C SER A 333 -11.78 -5.42 -11.22
N LYS A 334 -12.43 -4.26 -11.10
CA LYS A 334 -13.87 -4.17 -10.77
C LYS A 334 -14.73 -4.76 -11.87
N LEU A 335 -14.46 -4.45 -13.14
CA LEU A 335 -15.23 -4.95 -14.29
C LEU A 335 -15.12 -6.46 -14.47
N THR A 336 -14.02 -7.07 -14.05
CA THR A 336 -13.77 -8.51 -14.14
C THR A 336 -13.93 -9.25 -12.82
N ARG A 337 -14.40 -8.58 -11.78
CA ARG A 337 -14.65 -9.14 -10.44
C ARG A 337 -13.41 -9.84 -9.86
N ALA A 338 -12.28 -9.17 -9.86
CA ALA A 338 -11.08 -9.67 -9.20
C ALA A 338 -11.33 -9.87 -7.69
N ASP A 339 -10.69 -10.87 -7.10
CA ASP A 339 -10.78 -11.16 -5.66
C ASP A 339 -9.70 -10.42 -4.86
N ILE A 340 -8.55 -10.18 -5.48
CA ILE A 340 -7.40 -9.49 -4.91
C ILE A 340 -6.94 -8.39 -5.87
N GLN A 341 -6.64 -7.21 -5.33
CA GLN A 341 -5.96 -6.12 -6.02
C GLN A 341 -4.56 -5.93 -5.42
N SER A 342 -3.55 -6.23 -6.20
CA SER A 342 -2.17 -5.94 -5.82
C SER A 342 -1.83 -4.48 -6.09
N THR A 343 -1.15 -3.85 -5.14
CA THR A 343 -0.59 -2.51 -5.32
C THR A 343 0.91 -2.61 -5.58
N ILE A 344 1.41 -1.78 -6.45
CA ILE A 344 2.83 -1.64 -6.75
C ILE A 344 3.21 -0.18 -6.56
N THR A 345 4.37 0.04 -5.99
CA THR A 345 4.87 1.40 -5.76
C THR A 345 5.50 1.97 -7.03
N PRO A 346 5.50 3.30 -7.23
CA PRO A 346 6.09 3.92 -8.41
C PRO A 346 7.62 3.73 -8.51
N ASP A 347 8.27 3.37 -7.43
CA ASP A 347 9.70 3.10 -7.34
C ASP A 347 10.06 1.61 -7.39
N GLU A 348 9.09 0.75 -7.64
CA GLU A 348 9.31 -0.69 -7.78
C GLU A 348 10.37 -1.01 -8.84
N GLY A 349 11.34 -1.82 -8.46
CA GLY A 349 12.45 -2.24 -9.33
C GLY A 349 13.56 -1.19 -9.54
N ARG A 350 13.45 -0.02 -8.93
CA ARG A 350 14.50 1.03 -8.95
C ARG A 350 15.19 1.22 -7.62
N ASN A 351 14.42 1.19 -6.56
CA ASN A 351 14.89 1.38 -5.19
C ASN A 351 14.32 0.29 -4.29
N VAL A 352 14.76 0.26 -3.05
CA VAL A 352 13.94 -0.29 -1.97
C VAL A 352 12.68 0.56 -1.90
N PRO A 353 11.47 -0.03 -2.04
CA PRO A 353 10.24 0.76 -2.05
C PRO A 353 10.14 1.66 -0.82
N TRP A 354 9.85 2.93 -1.04
CA TRP A 354 9.78 3.90 0.03
C TRP A 354 8.52 3.72 0.87
N HIS A 355 8.62 3.97 2.16
CA HIS A 355 7.50 3.89 3.10
C HIS A 355 6.29 4.67 2.62
N ILE A 356 6.49 5.93 2.19
CA ILE A 356 5.41 6.79 1.71
C ILE A 356 4.71 6.22 0.49
N TYR A 357 5.45 5.67 -0.47
CA TYR A 357 4.87 5.12 -1.70
C TYR A 357 4.10 3.81 -1.45
N ASN A 358 4.53 2.98 -0.50
CA ASN A 358 3.75 1.83 -0.09
C ASN A 358 2.38 2.26 0.48
N MET A 359 2.35 3.30 1.31
CA MET A 359 1.12 3.78 1.93
C MET A 359 0.23 4.50 0.91
N GLU A 360 0.81 5.36 0.07
CA GLU A 360 0.08 6.03 -1.01
C GLU A 360 -0.54 5.05 -2.01
N ALA A 361 0.15 3.96 -2.32
CA ALA A 361 -0.38 2.90 -3.18
C ALA A 361 -1.60 2.20 -2.53
N CYS A 362 -1.53 1.89 -1.23
CA CYS A 362 -2.65 1.35 -0.47
C CYS A 362 -3.83 2.32 -0.43
N ASP A 363 -3.58 3.60 -0.14
CA ASP A 363 -4.60 4.64 -0.09
C ASP A 363 -5.25 4.87 -1.46
N THR A 364 -4.45 4.91 -2.52
CA THR A 364 -4.94 5.01 -3.90
C THR A 364 -5.87 3.84 -4.23
N ALA A 365 -5.44 2.61 -3.90
CA ALA A 365 -6.27 1.43 -4.14
C ALA A 365 -7.56 1.48 -3.34
N LYS A 366 -7.48 1.77 -2.06
CA LYS A 366 -8.65 1.84 -1.18
C LYS A 366 -9.64 2.90 -1.62
N GLN A 367 -9.17 4.12 -1.86
CA GLN A 367 -10.01 5.22 -2.30
C GLN A 367 -10.67 4.94 -3.66
N THR A 368 -9.90 4.42 -4.61
CA THR A 368 -10.41 4.09 -5.94
C THR A 368 -11.47 2.99 -5.88
N LEU A 369 -11.20 1.90 -5.15
CA LEU A 369 -12.11 0.77 -5.05
C LEU A 369 -13.40 1.11 -4.30
N ILE A 370 -13.33 1.96 -3.28
CA ILE A 370 -14.51 2.50 -2.59
C ILE A 370 -15.30 3.42 -3.53
N GLY A 371 -14.61 4.30 -4.27
CA GLY A 371 -15.24 5.18 -5.25
C GLY A 371 -15.93 4.45 -6.41
N MET A 372 -15.52 3.20 -6.68
CA MET A 372 -16.13 2.31 -7.67
C MET A 372 -17.13 1.30 -7.05
N ASP A 373 -17.47 1.43 -5.78
CA ASP A 373 -18.45 0.53 -5.19
C ASP A 373 -19.83 0.68 -5.87
N GLY A 374 -20.50 -0.43 -6.11
CA GLY A 374 -21.73 -0.43 -6.89
C GLY A 374 -21.56 -0.26 -8.41
N LEU A 375 -20.34 -0.14 -8.94
CA LEU A 375 -20.12 0.02 -10.39
C LEU A 375 -20.82 -1.08 -11.20
N MET A 376 -20.75 -2.33 -10.77
CA MET A 376 -21.34 -3.48 -11.48
C MET A 376 -22.87 -3.56 -11.38
N GLU A 377 -23.49 -2.71 -10.58
CA GLU A 377 -24.94 -2.51 -10.57
C GLU A 377 -25.36 -1.51 -11.65
N MET A 378 -24.45 -0.65 -12.09
CA MET A 378 -24.69 0.46 -13.03
C MET A 378 -24.14 0.20 -14.43
N VAL A 379 -23.13 -0.67 -14.57
CA VAL A 379 -22.41 -0.92 -15.81
C VAL A 379 -22.36 -2.41 -16.11
N GLN A 380 -22.68 -2.76 -17.34
CA GLN A 380 -22.54 -4.12 -17.86
C GLN A 380 -21.54 -4.13 -19.02
N LEU A 381 -20.64 -5.11 -19.04
CA LEU A 381 -19.80 -5.36 -20.19
C LEU A 381 -20.68 -5.83 -21.36
N LYS A 382 -20.42 -5.29 -22.54
CA LYS A 382 -21.15 -5.70 -23.76
C LYS A 382 -20.97 -7.18 -24.02
N ASP A 383 -22.04 -7.84 -24.40
CA ASP A 383 -22.05 -9.26 -24.76
C ASP A 383 -21.66 -9.51 -26.21
N GLU A 384 -21.55 -8.46 -27.01
CA GLU A 384 -21.21 -8.49 -28.43
C GLU A 384 -20.21 -7.38 -28.77
N GLY A 385 -19.60 -7.46 -29.96
CA GLY A 385 -18.69 -6.45 -30.48
C GLY A 385 -17.22 -6.65 -30.04
N PRO A 386 -16.37 -5.62 -30.20
CA PRO A 386 -14.90 -5.77 -30.15
C PRO A 386 -14.38 -6.43 -28.86
N LEU A 387 -14.99 -6.15 -27.70
CA LEU A 387 -14.59 -6.77 -26.45
C LEU A 387 -14.69 -8.31 -26.49
N ARG A 388 -15.85 -8.81 -26.95
CA ARG A 388 -16.11 -10.26 -27.00
C ARG A 388 -15.36 -10.93 -28.14
N GLU A 389 -15.20 -10.24 -29.26
CA GLU A 389 -14.41 -10.71 -30.40
C GLU A 389 -12.94 -10.89 -30.02
N MET A 390 -12.32 -9.88 -29.39
CA MET A 390 -10.94 -9.96 -28.93
C MET A 390 -10.76 -11.01 -27.84
N ALA A 391 -11.64 -11.06 -26.84
CA ALA A 391 -11.59 -12.07 -25.77
C ALA A 391 -11.71 -13.50 -26.35
N ARG A 392 -12.60 -13.70 -27.35
CA ARG A 392 -12.73 -14.97 -28.04
C ARG A 392 -11.46 -15.34 -28.80
N GLU A 393 -10.91 -14.40 -29.57
CA GLU A 393 -9.67 -14.64 -30.32
C GLU A 393 -8.53 -15.05 -29.40
N ILE A 394 -8.33 -14.37 -28.27
CA ILE A 394 -7.32 -14.72 -27.28
C ILE A 394 -7.54 -16.16 -26.77
N LYS A 395 -8.76 -16.54 -26.44
CA LYS A 395 -9.09 -17.90 -25.97
C LYS A 395 -8.87 -18.97 -27.04
N GLU A 396 -9.29 -18.72 -28.27
CA GLU A 396 -9.11 -19.64 -29.40
C GLU A 396 -7.61 -19.86 -29.67
N ARG A 397 -6.82 -18.80 -29.68
CA ARG A 397 -5.34 -18.91 -29.85
C ARG A 397 -4.71 -19.66 -28.67
N ALA A 398 -5.16 -19.45 -27.44
CA ALA A 398 -4.68 -20.22 -26.29
C ALA A 398 -4.99 -21.72 -26.43
N CYS A 399 -6.19 -22.09 -26.91
CA CYS A 399 -6.54 -23.47 -27.20
C CYS A 399 -5.64 -24.09 -28.28
N LEU A 400 -5.46 -23.39 -29.40
CA LEU A 400 -4.58 -23.84 -30.48
C LEU A 400 -3.13 -24.02 -30.00
N PHE A 401 -2.65 -23.08 -29.18
CA PHE A 401 -1.31 -23.18 -28.60
C PHE A 401 -1.15 -24.38 -27.66
N MET A 402 -2.17 -24.72 -26.86
CA MET A 402 -2.17 -25.93 -26.05
C MET A 402 -2.17 -27.21 -26.91
N GLU A 403 -2.93 -27.22 -28.02
CA GLU A 403 -2.91 -28.32 -28.99
C GLU A 403 -1.52 -28.50 -29.60
N GLU A 404 -0.85 -27.42 -30.01
CA GLU A 404 0.53 -27.45 -30.52
C GLU A 404 1.51 -28.02 -29.46
N ILE A 405 1.36 -27.64 -28.19
CA ILE A 405 2.17 -28.20 -27.07
C ILE A 405 1.98 -29.73 -26.99
N VAL A 406 0.73 -30.22 -27.11
CA VAL A 406 0.43 -31.65 -27.08
C VAL A 406 1.04 -32.36 -28.31
N GLU A 407 0.88 -31.78 -29.51
CA GLU A 407 1.37 -32.33 -30.75
C GLU A 407 2.91 -32.42 -30.80
N CYS A 408 3.60 -31.44 -30.24
CA CYS A 408 5.08 -31.47 -30.19
C CYS A 408 5.64 -32.45 -29.15
N GLY A 409 4.80 -33.04 -28.27
CA GLY A 409 5.22 -34.00 -27.28
C GLY A 409 5.17 -33.53 -25.82
N GLY A 410 4.47 -32.43 -25.55
CA GLY A 410 4.20 -31.90 -24.24
C GLY A 410 5.02 -30.66 -23.86
N TYR A 411 4.78 -30.16 -22.63
CA TYR A 411 5.31 -28.87 -22.18
C TYR A 411 6.85 -28.79 -22.25
N PHE A 412 7.57 -29.80 -21.78
CA PHE A 412 9.04 -29.77 -21.80
C PHE A 412 9.59 -29.70 -23.22
N LYS A 413 8.98 -30.42 -24.14
CA LYS A 413 9.37 -30.38 -25.55
C LYS A 413 9.06 -29.02 -26.17
N ALA A 414 7.90 -28.45 -25.86
CA ALA A 414 7.53 -27.10 -26.33
C ALA A 414 8.51 -26.05 -25.82
N VAL A 415 9.01 -26.16 -24.59
CA VAL A 415 10.04 -25.27 -24.05
C VAL A 415 11.36 -25.46 -24.81
N GLU A 416 11.78 -26.71 -25.07
CA GLU A 416 12.99 -26.99 -25.85
C GLU A 416 12.91 -26.44 -27.27
N GLU A 417 11.74 -26.46 -27.89
CA GLU A 417 11.48 -25.92 -29.22
C GLU A 417 11.22 -24.39 -29.22
N GLY A 418 11.27 -23.76 -28.04
CA GLY A 418 11.16 -22.31 -27.91
C GLY A 418 9.76 -21.75 -28.11
N PHE A 419 8.71 -22.48 -27.76
CA PHE A 419 7.32 -22.02 -27.90
C PHE A 419 6.99 -20.86 -26.97
N PHE A 420 7.64 -20.76 -25.81
CA PHE A 420 7.39 -19.71 -24.85
C PHE A 420 8.37 -18.55 -25.01
N VAL A 421 7.85 -17.35 -24.86
CA VAL A 421 8.64 -16.12 -24.93
C VAL A 421 9.48 -16.00 -23.68
N ASP A 422 10.75 -15.76 -23.89
CA ASP A 422 11.66 -15.34 -22.83
C ASP A 422 11.58 -13.83 -22.60
N SER A 423 11.63 -13.42 -21.33
CA SER A 423 11.60 -12.03 -20.93
C SER A 423 12.75 -11.18 -21.48
N GLY A 424 13.88 -11.80 -21.81
CA GLY A 424 15.07 -11.13 -22.32
C GLY A 424 15.16 -11.10 -23.84
N ASN A 425 14.60 -12.06 -24.54
CA ASN A 425 14.84 -12.32 -25.96
C ASN A 425 13.59 -12.28 -26.85
N TYR A 426 12.55 -11.63 -26.39
CA TYR A 426 11.38 -11.46 -27.24
C TYR A 426 11.70 -10.56 -28.46
N PRO A 427 11.25 -10.88 -29.68
CA PRO A 427 10.44 -12.04 -30.08
C PRO A 427 11.26 -13.30 -30.45
N GLU A 428 12.57 -13.29 -30.28
CA GLU A 428 13.44 -14.41 -30.62
C GLU A 428 13.36 -15.53 -29.61
N ARG A 429 12.54 -16.54 -29.89
CA ARG A 429 12.44 -17.75 -29.07
C ARG A 429 13.72 -18.57 -29.22
N ASN A 430 14.14 -19.26 -28.16
CA ASN A 430 15.39 -20.01 -28.06
C ASN A 430 16.69 -19.17 -28.16
N GLY A 431 16.58 -17.83 -28.02
CA GLY A 431 17.74 -16.96 -28.13
C GLY A 431 18.71 -17.03 -26.95
N ASP A 432 18.24 -17.43 -25.78
CA ASP A 432 18.96 -17.40 -24.50
C ASP A 432 19.64 -18.71 -24.10
N GLY A 433 19.48 -19.79 -24.87
CA GLY A 433 20.39 -20.91 -24.84
C GLY A 433 19.98 -22.18 -24.17
N ILE A 434 20.97 -22.87 -23.60
CA ILE A 434 20.94 -24.30 -23.26
C ILE A 434 20.19 -24.67 -21.99
N PHE A 435 19.92 -23.74 -21.12
CA PHE A 435 19.31 -24.02 -19.82
C PHE A 435 17.83 -24.39 -19.91
N ARG A 436 17.24 -24.30 -21.07
CA ARG A 436 15.87 -24.75 -21.35
C ARG A 436 15.77 -26.16 -21.90
N LYS A 437 16.84 -26.90 -21.83
CA LYS A 437 16.83 -28.32 -22.16
C LYS A 437 16.52 -29.13 -20.91
N SER A 438 15.91 -30.30 -21.12
CA SER A 438 15.60 -31.22 -20.02
C SER A 438 16.84 -31.76 -19.32
N ASP A 439 17.96 -31.84 -20.04
CA ASP A 439 19.27 -32.27 -19.55
C ASP A 439 20.19 -31.12 -19.10
N GLY A 440 19.69 -29.92 -18.92
CA GLY A 440 20.46 -28.74 -18.54
C GLY A 440 19.78 -27.91 -17.42
N GLY A 441 20.40 -26.80 -17.09
CA GLY A 441 19.91 -25.84 -16.09
C GLY A 441 20.38 -26.14 -14.67
N ILE A 442 20.06 -25.19 -13.77
CA ILE A 442 20.37 -25.31 -12.35
C ILE A 442 19.59 -26.49 -11.75
N GLY A 443 20.24 -27.29 -10.93
CA GLY A 443 19.62 -28.42 -10.26
C GLY A 443 19.59 -29.73 -11.06
N ILE A 444 20.19 -29.75 -12.25
CA ILE A 444 20.24 -30.99 -13.06
C ILE A 444 20.91 -32.15 -12.32
N ASN A 445 21.94 -31.89 -11.53
CA ASN A 445 22.69 -32.90 -10.83
C ASN A 445 21.96 -33.46 -9.59
N SER A 446 20.91 -32.82 -9.15
CA SER A 446 20.10 -33.17 -7.99
C SER A 446 18.67 -33.57 -8.37
N VAL A 447 18.42 -33.87 -9.64
CA VAL A 447 17.17 -34.50 -10.09
C VAL A 447 17.17 -35.96 -9.68
N TYR A 448 16.21 -36.35 -8.87
CA TYR A 448 16.02 -37.76 -8.43
C TYR A 448 14.54 -38.04 -8.24
N GLU A 449 14.17 -39.31 -8.36
CA GLU A 449 12.82 -39.76 -8.08
C GLU A 449 12.53 -39.61 -6.58
N ARG A 450 11.33 -39.18 -6.27
CA ARG A 450 10.82 -39.10 -4.91
C ARG A 450 9.68 -40.09 -4.75
N ASP A 451 9.63 -40.78 -3.64
CA ASP A 451 8.56 -41.69 -3.32
C ASP A 451 7.22 -40.97 -3.22
N ASP A 452 6.12 -41.69 -3.50
CA ASP A 452 4.77 -41.11 -3.49
C ASP A 452 4.36 -40.58 -2.11
N ASP A 453 4.94 -41.07 -1.04
CA ASP A 453 4.73 -40.62 0.33
C ASP A 453 5.82 -39.67 0.85
N TYR A 454 6.72 -39.23 -0.02
CA TYR A 454 7.74 -38.25 0.36
C TYR A 454 7.10 -36.97 0.92
N PHE A 455 7.59 -36.58 2.07
CA PHE A 455 7.27 -35.33 2.68
C PHE A 455 8.56 -34.55 2.95
N ALA A 456 8.66 -33.33 2.45
CA ALA A 456 9.87 -32.53 2.57
C ALA A 456 10.35 -32.45 4.03
N PRO A 457 11.64 -32.61 4.30
CA PRO A 457 12.14 -32.57 5.66
C PRO A 457 11.83 -31.22 6.32
N VAL A 458 11.51 -31.28 7.60
CA VAL A 458 11.36 -30.09 8.41
C VAL A 458 12.74 -29.52 8.64
N THR A 459 12.98 -28.35 8.06
CA THR A 459 14.29 -27.73 8.09
C THR A 459 14.52 -26.97 9.37
N ALA A 460 15.69 -27.11 9.93
CA ALA A 460 16.12 -26.32 11.06
C ALA A 460 16.28 -24.86 10.67
N HIS A 461 16.77 -24.62 9.47
CA HIS A 461 17.09 -23.31 8.98
C HIS A 461 17.16 -23.31 7.47
N PHE A 462 17.00 -22.11 6.93
CA PHE A 462 17.26 -21.82 5.55
C PHE A 462 18.17 -20.62 5.44
N GLY A 463 18.92 -20.63 4.39
CA GLY A 463 19.82 -19.55 4.11
C GLY A 463 21.22 -19.87 4.55
N TYR A 464 22.10 -19.08 4.05
CA TYR A 464 23.50 -19.26 4.10
C TYR A 464 24.06 -19.33 5.53
N ASN A 465 23.62 -18.42 6.36
CA ASN A 465 24.12 -18.25 7.73
C ASN A 465 23.69 -19.37 8.69
N ASN A 466 22.73 -20.19 8.30
CA ASN A 466 22.28 -21.28 9.15
C ASN A 466 23.14 -22.53 8.99
N VAL A 467 24.02 -22.54 8.02
CA VAL A 467 24.99 -23.61 7.81
C VAL A 467 26.33 -23.12 8.37
N ALA A 468 26.58 -23.37 9.65
CA ALA A 468 27.75 -22.88 10.35
C ALA A 468 29.08 -23.33 9.74
N GLN A 469 29.09 -24.48 9.07
CA GLN A 469 30.24 -25.00 8.32
C GLN A 469 29.75 -25.54 6.99
N TYR A 470 29.74 -24.69 5.99
CA TYR A 470 29.39 -25.10 4.64
C TYR A 470 30.41 -26.09 4.07
N ASP A 471 29.96 -27.32 3.76
CA ASP A 471 30.74 -28.28 3.02
C ASP A 471 30.26 -28.36 1.56
N PRO A 472 31.06 -27.89 0.60
CA PRO A 472 30.69 -27.99 -0.81
C PRO A 472 30.33 -29.39 -1.29
N LYS A 473 30.83 -30.46 -0.60
CA LYS A 473 30.48 -31.83 -0.92
C LYS A 473 29.06 -32.22 -0.54
N ALA A 474 28.47 -31.47 0.37
CA ALA A 474 27.08 -31.67 0.81
C ALA A 474 26.05 -31.05 -0.13
N VAL A 475 26.45 -30.34 -1.17
CA VAL A 475 25.57 -29.64 -2.10
C VAL A 475 24.56 -30.56 -2.78
N ASN A 476 24.92 -31.81 -3.01
CA ASN A 476 24.03 -32.80 -3.62
C ASN A 476 23.09 -33.51 -2.63
N ASP A 477 23.19 -33.18 -1.34
CA ASP A 477 22.30 -33.67 -0.31
C ASP A 477 21.69 -32.49 0.48
N PRO A 478 20.57 -31.93 -0.01
CA PRO A 478 19.92 -30.80 0.66
C PRO A 478 19.59 -31.04 2.12
N ALA A 479 19.20 -32.25 2.48
CA ALA A 479 18.88 -32.62 3.86
C ALA A 479 20.09 -32.48 4.80
N SER A 480 21.29 -32.73 4.31
CA SER A 480 22.52 -32.53 5.11
C SER A 480 22.88 -31.09 5.32
N LEU A 481 22.46 -30.19 4.42
CA LEU A 481 22.70 -28.76 4.53
C LEU A 481 21.74 -28.07 5.49
N ILE A 482 20.51 -28.52 5.54
CA ILE A 482 19.45 -27.85 6.29
C ILE A 482 19.25 -28.39 7.72
N GLY A 483 19.69 -29.57 8.02
CA GLY A 483 19.89 -30.11 9.36
C GLY A 483 18.71 -30.18 10.29
N GLY A 484 17.71 -30.78 10.35
CA GLY A 484 16.75 -31.07 11.41
C GLY A 484 15.67 -29.99 11.64
N CYS A 485 14.80 -30.25 12.60
CA CYS A 485 13.65 -29.40 12.91
C CYS A 485 14.01 -28.26 13.86
N THR A 486 13.70 -27.03 13.51
CA THR A 486 13.94 -25.86 14.37
C THR A 486 13.03 -25.80 15.59
N PHE A 487 11.93 -26.54 15.59
CA PHE A 487 11.08 -26.68 16.79
C PHE A 487 11.69 -27.62 17.82
N GLU A 488 12.54 -28.55 17.40
CA GLU A 488 13.26 -29.45 18.29
C GLU A 488 14.54 -28.82 18.81
N ASP A 489 15.17 -27.95 18.00
CA ASP A 489 16.44 -27.29 18.35
C ASP A 489 16.35 -25.79 18.01
N PRO A 490 15.75 -24.98 18.90
CA PRO A 490 15.60 -23.53 18.70
C PRO A 490 16.92 -22.77 18.56
N ASP A 491 18.01 -23.28 19.15
CA ASP A 491 19.33 -22.61 19.10
C ASP A 491 19.93 -22.60 17.70
N LYS A 492 19.41 -23.43 16.80
CA LYS A 492 19.78 -23.38 15.38
C LYS A 492 19.11 -22.26 14.59
N ILE A 493 18.17 -21.53 15.20
CA ILE A 493 17.47 -20.44 14.53
C ILE A 493 18.31 -19.18 14.62
N VAL A 494 18.92 -18.76 13.53
CA VAL A 494 19.69 -17.52 13.43
C VAL A 494 19.19 -16.67 12.28
N TYR A 495 19.46 -15.38 12.33
CA TYR A 495 19.29 -14.48 11.20
C TYR A 495 20.52 -14.56 10.29
N ILE A 496 20.31 -14.48 8.98
CA ILE A 496 21.45 -14.57 8.05
C ILE A 496 22.43 -13.43 8.24
N ASP A 497 21.92 -12.25 8.50
CA ASP A 497 22.70 -11.02 8.69
C ASP A 497 23.40 -10.95 10.06
N GLU A 498 23.13 -11.87 10.97
CA GLU A 498 23.90 -12.00 12.22
C GLU A 498 25.34 -12.46 12.00
N LEU A 499 25.65 -13.00 10.82
CA LEU A 499 27.01 -13.37 10.43
C LEU A 499 27.83 -12.23 9.85
N ASP A 500 27.19 -11.11 9.52
CA ASP A 500 27.85 -9.89 9.06
C ASP A 500 28.23 -9.02 10.28
N ASP A 501 29.49 -8.70 10.40
CA ASP A 501 30.00 -7.92 11.54
C ASP A 501 29.59 -6.43 11.48
N VAL A 502 29.20 -5.95 10.29
CA VAL A 502 28.94 -4.53 10.03
C VAL A 502 27.44 -4.24 9.87
N ASP A 503 26.71 -5.07 9.11
CA ASP A 503 25.28 -4.88 8.83
C ASP A 503 24.47 -6.11 9.24
N ASN A 504 24.20 -6.23 10.52
CA ASN A 504 23.33 -7.28 11.07
C ASN A 504 22.23 -6.68 11.95
N VAL A 505 21.21 -7.46 12.27
CA VAL A 505 20.05 -6.99 13.03
C VAL A 505 20.44 -6.35 14.38
N ASN A 506 21.41 -6.91 15.07
CA ASN A 506 21.83 -6.39 16.38
C ASN A 506 22.54 -5.04 16.24
N VAL A 507 23.40 -4.89 15.23
CA VAL A 507 24.08 -3.61 14.91
C VAL A 507 23.04 -2.57 14.50
N ARG A 508 22.15 -2.87 13.58
CA ARG A 508 21.10 -1.94 13.14
C ARG A 508 20.14 -1.53 14.26
N LEU A 509 19.78 -2.46 15.14
CA LEU A 509 18.96 -2.14 16.31
C LEU A 509 19.68 -1.23 17.31
N GLU A 510 20.97 -1.40 17.50
CA GLU A 510 21.76 -0.53 18.39
C GLU A 510 21.97 0.86 17.74
N GLU A 511 22.33 0.94 16.48
CA GLU A 511 22.50 2.20 15.74
C GLU A 511 21.22 3.05 15.72
N THR A 512 20.08 2.41 15.49
CA THR A 512 18.78 3.09 15.44
C THR A 512 18.15 3.33 16.81
N LYS A 513 18.71 2.79 17.88
CA LYS A 513 18.20 2.89 19.26
C LYS A 513 17.95 4.33 19.70
N LYS A 514 18.88 5.23 19.36
CA LYS A 514 18.75 6.66 19.66
C LYS A 514 17.53 7.33 19.01
N TYR A 515 16.99 6.77 17.92
CA TYR A 515 15.78 7.28 17.25
C TYR A 515 14.52 6.51 17.63
N ARG A 516 14.64 5.30 18.15
CA ARG A 516 13.49 4.47 18.53
C ARG A 516 12.93 4.79 19.91
N ASN A 517 13.80 5.11 20.86
CA ASN A 517 13.46 5.26 22.28
C ASN A 517 13.80 6.65 22.83
N THR A 518 14.04 7.63 21.98
CA THR A 518 14.43 8.97 22.39
C THR A 518 13.61 10.03 21.66
N ASN A 519 13.84 11.28 22.04
CA ASN A 519 13.23 12.44 21.40
C ASN A 519 14.02 12.94 20.17
N LEU A 520 14.95 12.14 19.64
CA LEU A 520 15.65 12.47 18.40
C LEU A 520 14.87 11.97 17.18
N LEU A 521 14.66 12.84 16.22
CA LEU A 521 13.97 12.54 14.96
C LEU A 521 14.92 12.75 13.78
N LYS A 522 14.88 11.83 12.85
CA LYS A 522 15.52 11.94 11.55
C LYS A 522 14.53 11.47 10.49
N PRO A 523 14.43 12.14 9.33
CA PRO A 523 13.59 11.63 8.24
C PRO A 523 14.00 10.22 7.82
N GLU A 524 13.04 9.45 7.29
CA GLU A 524 13.29 8.10 6.81
C GLU A 524 12.37 7.79 5.62
N MET A 525 12.90 7.10 4.62
CA MET A 525 12.15 6.66 3.44
C MET A 525 12.39 5.18 3.12
N GLU A 526 13.63 4.74 3.15
CA GLU A 526 14.02 3.35 2.83
C GLU A 526 14.11 2.51 4.09
N TRP A 527 14.84 3.03 5.10
CA TRP A 527 15.04 2.39 6.39
C TRP A 527 14.94 3.37 7.55
N ALA A 528 14.89 2.80 8.74
CA ALA A 528 14.82 3.57 9.96
C ALA A 528 15.96 4.59 10.05
N ALA A 529 15.61 5.86 10.21
CA ALA A 529 16.51 6.97 10.43
C ALA A 529 17.62 7.14 9.37
N ASP A 530 17.35 6.76 8.13
CA ASP A 530 18.31 6.89 7.03
C ASP A 530 18.59 8.35 6.62
N GLY A 531 17.73 9.27 7.00
CA GLY A 531 17.83 10.70 6.68
C GLY A 531 17.35 11.05 5.29
N THR A 532 16.83 10.10 4.52
CA THR A 532 16.41 10.32 3.12
C THR A 532 15.23 11.27 3.04
N VAL A 533 15.33 12.23 2.12
CA VAL A 533 14.27 13.19 1.78
C VAL A 533 14.16 13.32 0.27
N MET A 534 12.95 13.66 -0.20
CA MET A 534 12.69 13.98 -1.60
C MET A 534 12.42 15.48 -1.75
N VAL A 535 13.04 16.09 -2.75
CA VAL A 535 12.85 17.49 -3.09
C VAL A 535 12.32 17.60 -4.51
N ASN A 536 11.20 18.28 -4.68
CA ASN A 536 10.58 18.53 -5.97
C ASN A 536 10.78 20.00 -6.34
N MET A 537 11.33 20.27 -7.52
CA MET A 537 11.67 21.61 -8.00
C MET A 537 11.18 21.81 -9.43
N PHE A 538 10.68 23.01 -9.73
CA PHE A 538 10.61 23.50 -11.10
C PHE A 538 11.80 24.43 -11.34
N ILE A 539 12.62 24.11 -12.34
CA ILE A 539 13.79 24.90 -12.71
C ILE A 539 13.55 25.48 -14.12
N PRO A 540 13.56 26.82 -14.28
CA PRO A 540 13.28 27.47 -15.55
C PRO A 540 14.50 27.39 -16.48
N ALA A 541 14.83 26.16 -16.88
CA ALA A 541 15.95 25.84 -17.76
C ALA A 541 15.68 24.56 -18.54
N GLU A 542 16.40 24.38 -19.64
CA GLU A 542 16.37 23.12 -20.39
C GLU A 542 16.89 21.96 -19.52
N ARG A 543 16.49 20.74 -19.88
CA ARG A 543 16.63 19.52 -19.07
C ARG A 543 18.04 19.29 -18.50
N ARG A 544 19.08 19.45 -19.33
CA ARG A 544 20.47 19.16 -18.91
C ARG A 544 20.99 20.21 -17.92
N VAL A 545 20.64 21.47 -18.14
CA VAL A 545 20.99 22.57 -17.24
C VAL A 545 20.22 22.43 -15.94
N ALA A 546 18.94 22.12 -16.00
CA ALA A 546 18.09 21.95 -14.83
C ALA A 546 18.59 20.80 -13.90
N GLU A 547 19.04 19.69 -14.51
CA GLU A 547 19.58 18.54 -13.76
C GLU A 547 20.83 18.95 -12.95
N ILE A 548 21.77 19.61 -13.58
CA ILE A 548 23.01 20.08 -12.90
C ILE A 548 22.69 21.15 -11.86
N ALA A 549 21.79 22.09 -12.19
CA ALA A 549 21.36 23.13 -11.25
C ALA A 549 20.70 22.53 -10.01
N ALA A 550 19.88 21.49 -10.16
CA ALA A 550 19.24 20.80 -9.04
C ALA A 550 20.27 20.18 -8.08
N LEU A 551 21.31 19.53 -8.60
CA LEU A 551 22.40 18.99 -7.78
C LEU A 551 23.18 20.09 -7.04
N GLU A 552 23.39 21.24 -7.65
CA GLU A 552 24.00 22.40 -6.99
C GLU A 552 23.08 23.01 -5.91
N PHE A 553 21.76 23.00 -6.13
CA PHE A 553 20.80 23.38 -5.07
C PHE A 553 20.84 22.39 -3.91
N ALA A 554 20.85 21.09 -4.18
CA ALA A 554 20.96 20.05 -3.17
C ALA A 554 22.19 20.22 -2.28
N LYS A 555 23.34 20.49 -2.90
CA LYS A 555 24.58 20.78 -2.19
C LYS A 555 24.47 22.03 -1.29
N LYS A 556 23.80 23.10 -1.77
CA LYS A 556 23.57 24.31 -0.96
C LYS A 556 22.57 24.07 0.18
N MET A 557 21.64 23.10 0.02
CA MET A 557 20.73 22.65 1.08
C MET A 557 21.40 21.67 2.05
N ASN A 558 22.68 21.40 1.88
CA ASN A 558 23.44 20.43 2.67
C ASN A 558 22.87 19.00 2.62
N LEU A 559 22.37 18.59 1.45
CA LEU A 559 21.96 17.22 1.19
C LEU A 559 23.18 16.41 0.75
N GLU A 560 23.44 15.33 1.46
CA GLU A 560 24.46 14.33 1.10
C GLU A 560 23.87 13.31 0.11
N GLU A 561 24.73 12.67 -0.67
CA GLU A 561 24.36 11.63 -1.63
C GLU A 561 23.17 12.03 -2.56
N ALA A 562 23.16 13.30 -2.99
CA ALA A 562 22.07 13.83 -3.79
C ALA A 562 22.06 13.21 -5.20
N GLU A 563 20.89 12.73 -5.63
CA GLU A 563 20.66 12.08 -6.92
C GLU A 563 19.35 12.58 -7.54
N VAL A 564 19.38 12.89 -8.86
CA VAL A 564 18.16 13.20 -9.61
C VAL A 564 17.48 11.89 -10.00
N ILE A 565 16.30 11.64 -9.44
CA ILE A 565 15.53 10.42 -9.64
C ILE A 565 14.48 10.54 -10.73
N ASN A 566 13.98 11.75 -10.99
CA ASN A 566 13.07 12.01 -12.12
C ASN A 566 13.28 13.41 -12.70
N ARG A 567 13.02 13.53 -14.02
CA ARG A 567 13.13 14.76 -14.78
C ARG A 567 12.10 14.81 -15.89
N GLU A 568 11.20 15.76 -15.80
CA GLU A 568 10.10 15.97 -16.74
C GLU A 568 10.23 17.35 -17.38
N THR A 569 10.47 17.39 -18.69
CA THR A 569 10.45 18.65 -19.44
C THR A 569 9.02 19.16 -19.51
N MET A 570 8.73 20.25 -18.80
CA MET A 570 7.40 20.83 -18.80
C MET A 570 7.13 21.57 -20.12
N GLN A 571 8.14 22.30 -20.57
CA GLN A 571 8.22 22.90 -21.89
C GLN A 571 9.70 23.23 -22.15
N GLU A 572 10.20 22.97 -23.35
CA GLU A 572 11.63 23.02 -23.68
C GLU A 572 12.30 24.36 -23.38
N ALA A 573 11.59 25.47 -23.62
CA ALA A 573 12.10 26.83 -23.38
C ALA A 573 11.80 27.35 -21.97
N GLU A 574 10.69 26.89 -21.34
CA GLU A 574 10.22 27.45 -20.08
C GLU A 574 10.78 26.74 -18.85
N GLY A 575 10.99 25.41 -18.91
CA GLY A 575 11.66 24.72 -17.83
C GLY A 575 11.35 23.26 -17.65
N THR A 576 12.01 22.70 -16.64
CA THR A 576 12.01 21.27 -16.29
C THR A 576 11.64 21.08 -14.83
N ARG A 577 10.74 20.14 -14.58
CA ARG A 577 10.50 19.61 -13.23
C ARG A 577 11.55 18.58 -12.90
N ILE A 578 12.14 18.69 -11.73
CA ILE A 578 13.16 17.77 -11.20
C ILE A 578 12.68 17.21 -9.88
N GLU A 579 12.77 15.90 -9.73
CA GLU A 579 12.65 15.21 -8.45
C GLU A 579 14.04 14.70 -8.05
N LEU A 580 14.45 15.03 -6.85
CA LEU A 580 15.78 14.75 -6.33
C LEU A 580 15.63 14.08 -4.96
N LYS A 581 16.38 13.01 -4.72
CA LYS A 581 16.56 12.44 -3.38
C LYS A 581 17.92 12.85 -2.83
N GLY A 582 18.03 12.91 -1.51
CA GLY A 582 19.28 13.14 -0.81
C GLY A 582 19.12 12.85 0.67
N ARG A 583 20.19 12.82 1.41
CA ARG A 583 20.20 12.55 2.86
C ARG A 583 20.48 13.79 3.67
N LEU A 584 19.69 14.00 4.72
CA LEU A 584 19.97 15.02 5.72
C LEU A 584 20.99 14.46 6.74
N PRO A 585 22.13 15.16 6.97
CA PRO A 585 23.17 14.70 7.89
C PRO A 585 22.86 14.91 9.37
N PHE A 586 21.76 15.61 9.69
CA PHE A 586 21.42 16.01 11.05
C PHE A 586 20.09 15.42 11.52
N ASP A 587 19.91 15.40 12.82
CA ASP A 587 18.68 15.04 13.52
C ASP A 587 18.07 16.26 14.24
N VAL A 588 16.84 16.13 14.68
CA VAL A 588 16.10 17.14 15.43
C VAL A 588 15.73 16.59 16.80
N ASP A 589 16.07 17.33 17.84
CA ASP A 589 15.73 17.02 19.22
C ASP A 589 14.36 17.63 19.55
N VAL A 590 13.38 16.77 19.81
CA VAL A 590 12.00 17.19 20.13
C VAL A 590 11.93 18.03 21.38
N ASP A 591 12.82 17.79 22.38
CA ASP A 591 12.85 18.57 23.63
C ASP A 591 13.26 20.04 23.42
N LYS A 592 13.86 20.33 22.28
CA LYS A 592 14.23 21.71 21.89
C LYS A 592 13.21 22.39 21.00
N LEU A 593 12.17 21.67 20.60
CA LEU A 593 11.12 22.25 19.77
C LEU A 593 10.11 23.01 20.63
N VAL A 594 9.72 24.18 20.13
CA VAL A 594 8.56 24.89 20.66
C VAL A 594 7.33 24.29 20.01
N ILE A 595 6.71 23.32 20.69
CA ILE A 595 5.48 22.66 20.22
C ILE A 595 4.32 23.52 20.72
N PRO A 596 3.54 24.15 19.81
CA PRO A 596 2.31 24.85 20.21
C PRO A 596 1.37 23.86 20.92
N PRO A 597 0.64 24.29 21.94
CA PRO A 597 -0.38 23.43 22.56
C PRO A 597 -1.39 22.98 21.49
N GLU A 598 -1.90 21.78 21.65
CA GLU A 598 -3.01 21.31 20.81
C GLU A 598 -4.17 22.31 20.91
N ARG A 599 -4.78 22.61 19.76
CA ARG A 599 -5.96 23.45 19.76
C ARG A 599 -7.05 22.75 20.53
N HIS A 600 -7.58 23.43 21.51
CA HIS A 600 -8.77 22.95 22.19
C HIS A 600 -9.95 23.01 21.22
N VAL A 601 -10.59 21.88 20.98
CA VAL A 601 -11.81 21.76 20.21
C VAL A 601 -12.85 21.00 21.02
N LEU A 602 -14.08 21.48 21.00
CA LEU A 602 -15.22 20.79 21.59
C LEU A 602 -15.53 19.53 20.76
N SER A 603 -16.03 18.50 21.42
CA SER A 603 -16.54 17.33 20.71
C SER A 603 -17.79 17.67 19.87
N ASP A 604 -18.02 16.90 18.82
CA ASP A 604 -19.20 17.05 17.96
C ASP A 604 -20.51 17.05 18.78
N ASP A 605 -20.58 16.19 19.80
CA ASP A 605 -21.76 16.07 20.64
C ASP A 605 -21.96 17.31 21.53
N GLU A 606 -20.90 17.83 22.14
CA GLU A 606 -20.98 19.06 22.93
C GLU A 606 -21.44 20.27 22.09
N ILE A 607 -20.98 20.37 20.83
CA ILE A 607 -21.40 21.46 19.93
C ILE A 607 -22.87 21.28 19.56
N ARG A 608 -23.31 20.06 19.23
CA ARG A 608 -24.71 19.80 18.86
C ARG A 608 -25.67 20.05 20.02
N GLU A 609 -25.35 19.54 21.20
CA GLU A 609 -26.18 19.77 22.39
C GLU A 609 -26.34 21.26 22.71
N ASP A 610 -25.26 22.02 22.55
CA ASP A 610 -25.32 23.47 22.76
C ASP A 610 -26.18 24.18 21.69
N VAL A 611 -26.06 23.80 20.42
CA VAL A 611 -26.84 24.36 19.32
C VAL A 611 -28.30 23.95 19.38
N GLU A 612 -28.61 22.71 19.75
CA GLU A 612 -30.00 22.25 19.96
C GLU A 612 -30.68 23.04 21.11
N LYS A 613 -29.95 23.25 22.19
CA LYS A 613 -30.47 24.02 23.33
C LYS A 613 -30.58 25.48 23.04
N TYR A 614 -29.69 26.00 22.23
CA TYR A 614 -29.59 27.41 21.88
C TYR A 614 -29.29 27.55 20.37
N PRO A 615 -30.32 27.57 19.51
CA PRO A 615 -30.11 27.73 18.08
C PRO A 615 -29.23 28.92 17.76
N LEU A 616 -28.25 28.71 16.87
CA LEU A 616 -27.27 29.71 16.48
C LEU A 616 -27.45 30.09 15.01
N LYS A 617 -27.60 31.39 14.77
CA LYS A 617 -27.74 31.94 13.43
C LYS A 617 -26.51 32.81 13.10
N ILE A 618 -25.94 32.59 11.94
CA ILE A 618 -24.77 33.35 11.48
C ILE A 618 -24.97 33.89 10.07
N VAL A 619 -24.28 35.00 9.78
CA VAL A 619 -24.15 35.55 8.44
C VAL A 619 -22.72 35.47 8.00
N CYS A 620 -22.48 35.06 6.76
CA CYS A 620 -21.13 34.94 6.23
C CYS A 620 -21.03 35.33 4.75
N GLY A 621 -19.82 35.66 4.33
CA GLY A 621 -19.50 35.96 2.93
C GLY A 621 -18.01 36.24 2.74
N THR A 622 -17.58 36.19 1.48
CA THR A 622 -16.26 36.72 1.13
C THR A 622 -16.39 38.21 0.90
N VAL A 623 -15.53 39.01 1.55
CA VAL A 623 -15.70 40.47 1.62
C VAL A 623 -14.77 41.21 0.69
N GLY A 624 -15.21 42.42 0.29
CA GLY A 624 -14.47 43.28 -0.63
C GLY A 624 -14.59 42.82 -2.07
N GLU A 625 -13.47 42.77 -2.77
CA GLU A 625 -13.39 42.34 -4.19
C GLU A 625 -13.03 40.86 -4.36
N ASP A 626 -13.03 40.08 -3.27
CA ASP A 626 -12.61 38.69 -3.31
C ASP A 626 -13.77 37.77 -3.74
N GLU A 627 -13.57 37.08 -4.85
CA GLU A 627 -14.52 36.11 -5.41
C GLU A 627 -14.26 34.66 -4.96
N HIS A 628 -13.22 34.38 -4.16
CA HIS A 628 -12.81 33.03 -3.76
C HIS A 628 -13.63 32.53 -2.57
N SER A 629 -14.61 31.69 -2.85
CA SER A 629 -15.52 31.15 -1.82
C SER A 629 -15.16 29.78 -1.27
N VAL A 630 -14.24 29.04 -1.90
CA VAL A 630 -13.99 27.62 -1.58
C VAL A 630 -13.59 27.45 -0.11
N GLY A 631 -12.64 28.24 0.40
CA GLY A 631 -12.21 28.14 1.79
C GLY A 631 -13.32 28.44 2.81
N LEU A 632 -14.17 29.43 2.52
CA LEU A 632 -15.33 29.71 3.39
C LEU A 632 -16.36 28.58 3.32
N ARG A 633 -16.58 28.01 2.14
CA ARG A 633 -17.49 26.86 1.98
C ARG A 633 -17.02 25.61 2.69
N GLU A 634 -15.73 25.36 2.76
CA GLU A 634 -15.17 24.28 3.57
C GLU A 634 -15.48 24.44 5.08
N ILE A 635 -15.56 25.69 5.53
CA ILE A 635 -15.91 26.00 6.93
C ILE A 635 -17.40 25.86 7.19
N ILE A 636 -18.26 26.21 6.23
CA ILE A 636 -19.72 26.30 6.48
C ILE A 636 -20.48 25.09 5.97
N ASP A 637 -20.18 24.58 4.77
CA ASP A 637 -20.99 23.59 4.07
C ASP A 637 -20.91 22.21 4.76
N ILE A 638 -22.04 21.61 5.00
CA ILE A 638 -22.17 20.28 5.60
C ILE A 638 -21.43 19.18 4.80
N LYS A 639 -21.41 19.28 3.48
CA LYS A 639 -20.73 18.31 2.59
C LYS A 639 -19.21 18.29 2.76
N HIS A 640 -18.65 19.37 3.29
CA HIS A 640 -17.22 19.46 3.58
C HIS A 640 -16.90 19.25 5.06
N GLY A 641 -17.91 18.86 5.86
CA GLY A 641 -17.75 18.74 7.32
C GLY A 641 -17.81 20.08 8.06
N GLY A 642 -18.38 21.09 7.42
CA GLY A 642 -18.50 22.45 7.97
C GLY A 642 -19.53 22.56 9.08
N ILE A 643 -19.69 23.80 9.58
CA ILE A 643 -20.46 24.08 10.80
C ILE A 643 -21.95 23.78 10.72
N GLU A 644 -22.54 23.78 9.51
CA GLU A 644 -23.94 23.39 9.30
C GLU A 644 -24.25 21.97 9.80
N ARG A 645 -23.27 21.09 9.86
CA ARG A 645 -23.44 19.71 10.37
C ARG A 645 -23.84 19.64 11.86
N PHE A 646 -23.66 20.74 12.57
CA PHE A 646 -24.04 20.86 13.97
C PHE A 646 -25.42 21.47 14.15
N GLY A 647 -26.11 21.84 13.05
CA GLY A 647 -27.41 22.49 13.11
C GLY A 647 -27.34 24.02 13.19
N ILE A 648 -26.16 24.61 12.98
CA ILE A 648 -25.98 26.08 12.93
C ILE A 648 -26.65 26.59 11.64
N GLU A 649 -27.54 27.60 11.80
CA GLU A 649 -28.21 28.25 10.68
C GLU A 649 -27.26 29.25 10.00
N VAL A 650 -26.85 28.96 8.76
CA VAL A 650 -25.88 29.75 8.02
C VAL A 650 -26.57 30.54 6.90
N HIS A 651 -26.42 31.86 6.90
CA HIS A 651 -26.83 32.76 5.83
C HIS A 651 -25.62 33.20 5.03
N TYR A 652 -25.34 32.49 3.95
CA TYR A 652 -24.23 32.81 3.05
C TYR A 652 -24.65 33.84 2.01
N LEU A 653 -24.04 35.04 2.04
CA LEU A 653 -24.36 36.16 1.16
C LEU A 653 -23.67 36.14 -0.21
N GLY A 654 -22.76 35.19 -0.41
CA GLY A 654 -22.00 35.09 -1.66
C GLY A 654 -20.58 35.63 -1.58
N THR A 655 -20.06 35.97 -2.73
CA THR A 655 -18.73 36.56 -2.91
C THR A 655 -18.79 38.06 -3.17
N SER A 656 -17.65 38.72 -3.02
CA SER A 656 -17.52 40.18 -3.24
C SER A 656 -18.56 41.00 -2.46
N VAL A 657 -18.81 40.58 -1.22
CA VAL A 657 -19.83 41.22 -0.37
C VAL A 657 -19.27 42.51 0.23
N PRO A 658 -19.92 43.66 0.03
CA PRO A 658 -19.56 44.86 0.75
C PRO A 658 -19.66 44.66 2.26
N VAL A 659 -18.69 45.17 3.01
CA VAL A 659 -18.67 44.99 4.48
C VAL A 659 -19.90 45.55 5.16
N GLU A 660 -20.46 46.68 4.62
CA GLU A 660 -21.70 47.29 5.07
C GLU A 660 -22.89 46.35 4.94
N LYS A 661 -23.00 45.64 3.78
CA LYS A 661 -24.07 44.70 3.52
C LYS A 661 -23.99 43.49 4.45
N LEU A 662 -22.77 43.03 4.76
CA LEU A 662 -22.56 41.91 5.67
C LEU A 662 -23.06 42.24 7.09
N VAL A 663 -22.73 43.46 7.58
CA VAL A 663 -23.18 43.92 8.89
C VAL A 663 -24.68 44.24 8.92
N ASP A 664 -25.24 44.82 7.84
CA ASP A 664 -26.67 45.06 7.72
C ASP A 664 -27.49 43.80 7.73
N ALA A 665 -27.03 42.77 7.02
CA ALA A 665 -27.66 41.43 7.04
C ALA A 665 -27.64 40.80 8.45
N ALA A 666 -26.57 41.01 9.21
CA ALA A 666 -26.51 40.55 10.59
C ALA A 666 -27.55 41.22 11.48
N VAL A 667 -27.79 42.52 11.27
CA VAL A 667 -28.84 43.29 11.96
C VAL A 667 -30.24 42.77 11.58
N GLU A 668 -30.52 42.66 10.28
CA GLU A 668 -31.83 42.24 9.75
C GLU A 668 -32.19 40.84 10.20
N LEU A 669 -31.28 39.90 10.09
CA LEU A 669 -31.47 38.50 10.45
C LEU A 669 -31.34 38.23 11.94
N LYS A 670 -30.94 39.23 12.73
CA LYS A 670 -30.60 39.06 14.15
C LYS A 670 -29.59 37.96 14.38
N ALA A 671 -28.56 37.92 13.53
CA ALA A 671 -27.51 36.93 13.62
C ALA A 671 -26.64 37.15 14.85
N GLU A 672 -26.19 36.07 15.46
CA GLU A 672 -25.31 36.07 16.63
C GLU A 672 -23.83 36.10 16.22
N ALA A 673 -23.52 35.77 14.95
CA ALA A 673 -22.16 35.83 14.45
C ALA A 673 -22.05 36.32 13.00
N ILE A 674 -20.93 36.96 12.72
CA ILE A 674 -20.47 37.34 11.37
C ILE A 674 -19.19 36.61 11.07
N LEU A 675 -19.16 35.87 9.97
CA LEU A 675 -17.95 35.24 9.45
C LEU A 675 -17.56 35.87 8.13
N ALA A 676 -16.45 36.61 8.11
CA ALA A 676 -15.89 37.21 6.92
C ALA A 676 -14.72 36.42 6.38
N SER A 677 -14.61 36.21 5.07
CA SER A 677 -13.48 35.57 4.45
C SER A 677 -12.80 36.45 3.42
N THR A 678 -11.47 36.37 3.37
CA THR A 678 -10.66 36.99 2.32
C THR A 678 -9.46 36.08 2.03
N ILE A 679 -9.36 35.56 0.83
CA ILE A 679 -8.29 34.63 0.40
C ILE A 679 -7.19 35.38 -0.32
N ILE A 680 -7.53 36.26 -1.25
CA ILE A 680 -6.57 37.10 -1.96
C ILE A 680 -6.59 38.50 -1.34
N SER A 681 -5.43 38.95 -0.89
CA SER A 681 -5.27 40.24 -0.25
C SER A 681 -4.05 40.97 -0.81
N HIS A 682 -4.23 42.23 -1.08
CA HIS A 682 -3.17 43.17 -1.39
C HIS A 682 -3.26 44.34 -0.41
N ASP A 683 -2.13 44.92 -0.06
CA ASP A 683 -2.07 46.14 0.73
C ASP A 683 -2.85 46.08 2.07
N ASP A 684 -2.85 44.87 2.70
CA ASP A 684 -3.53 44.57 3.97
C ASP A 684 -5.04 44.88 3.98
N ILE A 685 -5.69 44.84 2.80
CA ILE A 685 -7.12 45.16 2.66
C ILE A 685 -7.98 44.23 3.55
N HIS A 686 -7.58 43.01 3.80
CA HIS A 686 -8.28 42.09 4.67
C HIS A 686 -8.36 42.63 6.12
N TYR A 687 -7.28 43.20 6.67
CA TYR A 687 -7.30 43.79 8.01
C TYR A 687 -8.09 45.10 8.03
N LYS A 688 -8.01 45.88 6.94
CA LYS A 688 -8.85 47.11 6.80
C LYS A 688 -10.35 46.75 6.80
N ASN A 689 -10.74 45.70 6.09
CA ASN A 689 -12.12 45.20 6.08
C ASN A 689 -12.55 44.66 7.46
N MET A 690 -11.70 43.90 8.15
CA MET A 690 -11.98 43.45 9.51
C MET A 690 -12.23 44.60 10.47
N LYS A 691 -11.37 45.61 10.42
CA LYS A 691 -11.53 46.83 11.22
C LYS A 691 -12.83 47.56 10.88
N ARG A 692 -13.16 47.68 9.61
CA ARG A 692 -14.39 48.31 9.15
C ARG A 692 -15.66 47.57 9.60
N ILE A 693 -15.65 46.21 9.56
CA ILE A 693 -16.75 45.40 10.10
C ILE A 693 -16.93 45.66 11.60
N HIS A 694 -15.84 45.74 12.35
CA HIS A 694 -15.88 46.05 13.78
C HIS A 694 -16.47 47.43 14.05
N GLU A 695 -16.01 48.48 13.33
CA GLU A 695 -16.50 49.84 13.45
C GLU A 695 -18.00 49.93 13.11
N LEU A 696 -18.43 49.31 12.02
CA LEU A 696 -19.85 49.26 11.64
C LEU A 696 -20.71 48.54 12.67
N ALA A 697 -20.21 47.48 13.28
CA ALA A 697 -20.95 46.78 14.36
C ALA A 697 -21.12 47.67 15.58
N ILE A 698 -20.16 48.55 15.88
CA ILE A 698 -20.30 49.59 16.93
C ILE A 698 -21.32 50.65 16.50
N GLU A 699 -21.18 51.19 15.29
CA GLU A 699 -22.10 52.22 14.75
C GLU A 699 -23.57 51.74 14.76
N LYS A 700 -23.80 50.45 14.45
CA LYS A 700 -25.13 49.81 14.46
C LYS A 700 -25.61 49.35 15.83
N GLY A 701 -24.79 49.47 16.89
CA GLY A 701 -25.13 49.07 18.25
C GLY A 701 -25.31 47.56 18.46
N ILE A 702 -24.64 46.74 17.66
CA ILE A 702 -24.69 45.28 17.73
C ILE A 702 -23.40 44.61 18.23
N ARG A 703 -22.30 45.40 18.37
CA ARG A 703 -20.97 44.86 18.67
C ARG A 703 -20.94 43.94 19.93
N ASP A 704 -21.70 44.29 20.94
CA ASP A 704 -21.79 43.50 22.18
C ASP A 704 -22.72 42.28 22.08
N LYS A 705 -23.41 42.12 20.96
CA LYS A 705 -24.40 41.07 20.71
C LYS A 705 -23.98 40.10 19.62
N VAL A 706 -22.95 40.48 18.85
CA VAL A 706 -22.52 39.70 17.70
C VAL A 706 -21.04 39.30 17.84
N MET A 707 -20.77 38.03 17.59
CA MET A 707 -19.39 37.51 17.44
C MET A 707 -18.88 37.81 16.05
N ILE A 708 -17.67 38.35 15.93
CA ILE A 708 -17.08 38.66 14.63
C ILE A 708 -15.81 37.84 14.45
N ALA A 709 -15.79 36.96 13.45
CA ALA A 709 -14.60 36.22 13.09
C ALA A 709 -14.27 36.39 11.60
N ALA A 710 -13.00 36.32 11.29
CA ALA A 710 -12.56 36.42 9.90
C ALA A 710 -11.55 35.32 9.57
N GLY A 711 -11.59 34.81 8.34
CA GLY A 711 -10.72 33.76 7.86
C GLY A 711 -10.07 34.05 6.52
N GLY A 712 -9.01 33.34 6.21
CA GLY A 712 -8.32 33.43 4.92
C GLY A 712 -6.87 32.96 5.00
N THR A 713 -6.31 32.60 3.86
CA THR A 713 -4.95 32.02 3.79
C THR A 713 -3.83 32.98 4.24
N GLN A 714 -4.11 34.26 4.27
CA GLN A 714 -3.17 35.32 4.69
C GLN A 714 -3.52 35.90 6.08
N VAL A 715 -4.55 35.40 6.73
CA VAL A 715 -4.96 35.86 8.06
C VAL A 715 -4.02 35.31 9.12
N VAL A 716 -3.39 36.23 9.86
CA VAL A 716 -2.64 35.93 11.07
C VAL A 716 -3.53 36.22 12.27
N PRO A 717 -3.87 35.23 13.11
CA PRO A 717 -4.84 35.38 14.20
C PRO A 717 -4.56 36.58 15.11
N GLU A 718 -3.32 36.79 15.52
CA GLU A 718 -2.90 37.88 16.41
C GLU A 718 -3.11 39.27 15.79
N ASN A 719 -2.94 39.37 14.46
CA ASN A 719 -3.16 40.63 13.75
C ASN A 719 -4.65 40.89 13.52
N ALA A 720 -5.42 39.85 13.29
CA ALA A 720 -6.88 39.96 13.18
C ALA A 720 -7.50 40.49 14.49
N LEU A 721 -7.09 40.01 15.64
CA LEU A 721 -7.54 40.48 16.95
C LEU A 721 -7.25 41.99 17.17
N LYS A 722 -6.14 42.52 16.66
CA LYS A 722 -5.80 43.93 16.74
C LYS A 722 -6.77 44.86 15.99
N THR A 723 -7.55 44.28 15.06
CA THR A 723 -8.59 45.04 14.33
C THR A 723 -9.89 45.21 15.11
N GLY A 724 -10.02 44.58 16.28
CA GLY A 724 -11.20 44.63 17.15
C GLY A 724 -12.21 43.52 16.95
N ILE A 725 -11.97 42.56 16.06
CA ILE A 725 -12.79 41.32 15.91
C ILE A 725 -12.43 40.29 16.98
N ASP A 726 -13.28 39.24 17.12
CA ASP A 726 -13.16 38.30 18.22
C ASP A 726 -12.23 37.10 17.90
N ALA A 727 -12.07 36.75 16.61
CA ALA A 727 -11.16 35.67 16.20
C ALA A 727 -10.68 35.84 14.76
N GLY A 728 -9.45 35.35 14.51
CA GLY A 728 -8.88 35.18 13.18
C GLY A 728 -8.57 33.73 12.91
N PHE A 729 -8.90 33.24 11.72
CA PHE A 729 -8.65 31.86 11.27
C PHE A 729 -7.74 31.87 10.05
N GLY A 730 -6.53 31.38 10.22
CA GLY A 730 -5.53 31.26 9.16
C GLY A 730 -5.59 29.91 8.44
N ARG A 731 -4.48 29.55 7.80
CA ARG A 731 -4.31 28.23 7.16
C ARG A 731 -4.51 27.09 8.17
N ASN A 732 -5.03 25.97 7.71
CA ASN A 732 -5.31 24.76 8.51
C ASN A 732 -6.38 24.95 9.59
N SER A 733 -7.25 25.95 9.46
CA SER A 733 -8.46 26.04 10.27
C SER A 733 -9.60 25.27 9.60
N HIS A 734 -10.38 24.56 10.40
CA HIS A 734 -11.49 23.72 9.95
C HIS A 734 -12.82 24.17 10.57
N GLY A 735 -13.93 23.63 10.06
CA GLY A 735 -15.26 23.96 10.57
C GLY A 735 -15.40 23.72 12.08
N ILE A 736 -14.74 22.72 12.64
CA ILE A 736 -14.79 22.43 14.09
C ILE A 736 -14.09 23.52 14.92
N ASP A 737 -13.00 24.12 14.42
CA ASP A 737 -12.32 25.22 15.11
C ASP A 737 -13.25 26.45 15.22
N VAL A 738 -13.93 26.75 14.10
CA VAL A 738 -14.88 27.87 14.05
C VAL A 738 -16.11 27.58 14.93
N ALA A 739 -16.66 26.37 14.87
CA ALA A 739 -17.78 25.97 15.71
C ALA A 739 -17.41 26.05 17.20
N THR A 740 -16.26 25.51 17.59
CA THR A 740 -15.76 25.60 18.98
C THR A 740 -15.69 27.06 19.44
N PHE A 741 -15.06 27.92 18.65
CA PHE A 741 -14.99 29.35 18.96
C PHE A 741 -16.38 29.98 19.14
N LEU A 742 -17.32 29.71 18.22
CA LEU A 742 -18.67 30.24 18.28
C LEU A 742 -19.41 29.82 19.55
N ILE A 743 -19.30 28.56 19.94
CA ILE A 743 -19.96 28.05 21.14
C ILE A 743 -19.34 28.63 22.40
N GLU A 744 -18.02 28.59 22.53
CA GLU A 744 -17.31 29.10 23.71
C GLU A 744 -17.52 30.60 23.88
N LYS A 745 -17.37 31.37 22.80
CA LYS A 745 -17.57 32.83 22.84
C LYS A 745 -19.01 33.19 23.17
N ARG A 746 -19.99 32.45 22.66
CA ARG A 746 -21.39 32.62 23.01
C ARG A 746 -21.65 32.31 24.50
N ARG A 747 -21.05 31.25 25.05
CA ARG A 747 -21.11 30.93 26.47
C ARG A 747 -20.56 32.07 27.32
N GLU A 748 -19.42 32.64 26.93
CA GLU A 748 -18.80 33.78 27.58
C GLU A 748 -19.71 35.03 27.57
N MET A 749 -20.29 35.35 26.43
CA MET A 749 -21.20 36.51 26.28
C MET A 749 -22.47 36.35 27.10
N ARG A 750 -23.04 35.15 27.17
CA ARG A 750 -24.23 34.89 28.00
C ARG A 750 -23.93 34.97 29.49
N PHE A 751 -22.75 34.57 29.92
CA PHE A 751 -22.32 34.67 31.30
C PHE A 751 -22.20 36.14 31.75
N LYS A 752 -21.62 36.98 30.89
CA LYS A 752 -21.51 38.43 31.11
C LYS A 752 -22.87 39.14 31.17
N ASN A 753 -23.86 38.67 30.42
CA ASN A 753 -25.23 39.24 30.44
C ASN A 753 -26.12 38.74 31.60
N LYS A 754 -25.64 37.81 32.40
CA LYS A 754 -26.34 37.32 33.61
C LYS A 754 -25.82 37.93 34.92
N ILE A 755 -24.70 38.65 34.86
CA ILE A 755 -24.11 39.45 35.93
C ILE A 755 -24.50 40.90 35.74
#